data_f1066278bb1e0982cf0bd264ca39833c
#
_entry.id   f1066278bb1e0982cf0bd264ca39833c
#
_cell.length_a   1.000
_cell.length_b   1.000
_cell.length_c   1.000
_cell.angle_alpha   90.00
_cell.angle_beta   90.00
_cell.angle_gamma   90.00
#
_symmetry.space_group_name_H-M   'P 1'
#
loop_
_entity.id
_entity.type
_entity.pdbx_description
1 polymer ?
#
loop_
_entity_poly.entity_id
_entity_poly.type
_entity_poly.pdbx_seq_one_letter_code
_entity_poly.pdbx_strand_id
1 'polypeptide(L)'
;MKSYRTLALKELLSQKVTSILILIAVVLSTMMTTIVGQSIGVLSAMREQQAIAIGGNRYATFLQMNADQLHALEQDERLSYVGKSIYMGSLELSPSLTLGLMEYWDDTAAIYPSSTSVEEGRLPEAPMEIALSEDILKYLGFEGGIGDKITLSLQKNLRHNIADSYSYTAEFVLTGILKNNYLGYTSGTVTGVVGEGTAEQLLTESYIYYNVDIRTADKKNFQAVVDDINKEFNTHELDTSYNIVYLNALGISYTANSEGANDKGFSFMTVAGILVGTLILLAAGLVIYNILKISVSKRIKGYGTLRAIGGEKGQLYQIIVIEVILLCLMGIPIGMLLGFLSARGILEAATGLVSPELFLVQDASELKTLIAENSSLNGTLLVLSGAITLAFALFAALPAARSAARVSPIMAMSGTNLKIRRRKRKTKKIHNFEAYYARLNLKRNKGRTAITILSLVMSITVFIALQGFSSLLNAASALQDNHVGDYQITNESIGFTTDDLNTLRKNEAVQSVAAIQFSLYEQNENGLLDEISLEFQLKPGETFQVVGLNDEYWDYFMGDQLPEEQLGQLKSGNACIVRNPIPMSYGEDVLEFTNIEAGENICVAGMELNVLKTLDGHDGYLGIGNGGFTNGVQVIVDDAIYERLTGKDTYSEFLPTLNEGADRENFDTFIEAFCNRIPGTTFLSYEETDQQLKESFAQIQMLAWGLILFVGLIGILNIINTVYTNIHTRVTEIGMQRAIGMSADSLYKTFLWEGAYYGIIASVIGSVLGYVCTIFIEAATSDTIQLVAIPVMPILEATLLAVGACLLATAIPLRKISKMSIVDSIETVE
;
A
#
# COMPACT_ATOMS: atom_id res chain seq x y z
N MET A 1 4.23 -12.92 -56.53
CA MET A 1 4.44 -12.86 -55.07
C MET A 1 3.38 -13.75 -54.41
N LYS A 2 3.79 -14.82 -53.75
CA LYS A 2 2.86 -15.83 -53.23
C LYS A 2 2.07 -15.46 -51.95
N SER A 3 2.43 -14.36 -51.21
CA SER A 3 1.66 -13.93 -50.03
C SER A 3 2.21 -12.59 -49.47
N TYR A 4 1.35 -11.75 -48.90
CA TYR A 4 1.74 -10.52 -48.16
C TYR A 4 2.61 -10.84 -46.93
N ARG A 5 2.44 -12.02 -46.35
CA ARG A 5 3.22 -12.51 -45.20
C ARG A 5 4.70 -12.67 -45.55
N THR A 6 5.01 -13.22 -46.76
CA THR A 6 6.39 -13.35 -47.24
C THR A 6 7.06 -12.01 -47.55
N LEU A 7 6.29 -10.99 -47.98
CA LEU A 7 6.81 -9.67 -48.18
C LEU A 7 7.15 -8.98 -46.85
N ALA A 8 6.25 -9.04 -45.86
CA ALA A 8 6.47 -8.51 -44.52
C ALA A 8 7.74 -9.11 -43.87
N LEU A 9 7.92 -10.42 -43.98
CA LEU A 9 9.08 -11.12 -43.44
C LEU A 9 10.40 -10.74 -44.12
N LYS A 10 10.42 -10.59 -45.45
CA LYS A 10 11.58 -10.10 -46.21
C LYS A 10 11.91 -8.66 -45.88
N GLU A 11 10.89 -7.81 -45.65
CA GLU A 11 11.09 -6.42 -45.25
C GLU A 11 11.68 -6.30 -43.84
N LEU A 12 11.23 -7.10 -42.88
CA LEU A 12 11.81 -7.20 -41.55
C LEU A 12 13.31 -7.60 -41.59
N LEU A 13 13.65 -8.60 -42.42
CA LEU A 13 15.04 -9.04 -42.56
C LEU A 13 15.93 -8.05 -43.31
N SER A 14 15.37 -7.23 -44.21
CA SER A 14 16.13 -6.21 -44.94
C SER A 14 16.47 -4.98 -44.07
N GLN A 15 15.64 -4.66 -43.06
CA GLN A 15 15.84 -3.49 -42.18
C GLN A 15 16.18 -3.91 -40.74
N LYS A 16 17.26 -4.66 -40.59
CA LYS A 16 17.71 -5.27 -39.31
C LYS A 16 17.68 -4.28 -38.13
N VAL A 17 18.25 -3.07 -38.31
CA VAL A 17 18.34 -2.07 -37.21
C VAL A 17 16.96 -1.62 -36.74
N THR A 18 16.04 -1.30 -37.65
CA THR A 18 14.69 -0.86 -37.28
C THR A 18 13.89 -1.98 -36.64
N SER A 19 14.00 -3.21 -37.16
CA SER A 19 13.32 -4.39 -36.62
C SER A 19 13.83 -4.74 -35.22
N ILE A 20 15.14 -4.67 -35.00
CA ILE A 20 15.75 -4.90 -33.67
C ILE A 20 15.27 -3.83 -32.67
N LEU A 21 15.21 -2.56 -33.08
CA LEU A 21 14.73 -1.49 -32.19
C LEU A 21 13.26 -1.67 -31.79
N ILE A 22 12.39 -2.10 -32.74
CA ILE A 22 10.99 -2.42 -32.41
C ILE A 22 10.92 -3.64 -31.49
N LEU A 23 11.70 -4.68 -31.79
CA LEU A 23 11.77 -5.90 -30.97
C LEU A 23 12.19 -5.56 -29.53
N ILE A 24 13.25 -4.78 -29.35
CA ILE A 24 13.69 -4.31 -28.03
C ILE A 24 12.57 -3.53 -27.33
N ALA A 25 11.89 -2.63 -28.03
CA ALA A 25 10.79 -1.87 -27.45
C ALA A 25 9.62 -2.78 -27.01
N VAL A 26 9.29 -3.82 -27.78
CA VAL A 26 8.26 -4.81 -27.42
C VAL A 26 8.73 -5.63 -26.22
N VAL A 27 9.96 -6.15 -26.23
CA VAL A 27 10.55 -6.91 -25.12
C VAL A 27 10.53 -6.09 -23.82
N LEU A 28 11.03 -4.85 -23.85
CA LEU A 28 11.05 -3.97 -22.70
C LEU A 28 9.63 -3.64 -22.18
N SER A 29 8.69 -3.38 -23.09
CA SER A 29 7.29 -3.13 -22.71
C SER A 29 6.66 -4.34 -22.04
N THR A 30 6.84 -5.55 -22.62
CA THR A 30 6.32 -6.79 -22.04
C THR A 30 6.99 -7.16 -20.73
N MET A 31 8.32 -7.01 -20.66
CA MET A 31 9.08 -7.21 -19.43
C MET A 31 8.52 -6.36 -18.30
N MET A 32 8.28 -5.09 -18.54
CA MET A 32 7.75 -4.15 -17.56
C MET A 32 6.33 -4.50 -17.10
N THR A 33 5.43 -4.78 -18.06
CA THR A 33 4.05 -5.20 -17.70
C THR A 33 4.02 -6.51 -16.95
N THR A 34 4.97 -7.41 -17.23
CA THR A 34 5.11 -8.69 -16.51
C THR A 34 5.64 -8.48 -15.10
N ILE A 35 6.68 -7.62 -14.92
CA ILE A 35 7.20 -7.29 -13.58
C ILE A 35 6.09 -6.70 -12.71
N VAL A 36 5.40 -5.67 -13.20
CA VAL A 36 4.30 -5.03 -12.47
C VAL A 36 3.18 -6.02 -12.15
N GLY A 37 2.76 -6.82 -13.13
CA GLY A 37 1.70 -7.81 -12.93
C GLY A 37 2.07 -8.87 -11.89
N GLN A 38 3.27 -9.44 -11.96
CA GLN A 38 3.73 -10.44 -10.99
C GLN A 38 3.89 -9.83 -9.58
N SER A 39 4.44 -8.61 -9.46
CA SER A 39 4.57 -7.93 -8.17
C SER A 39 3.20 -7.65 -7.52
N ILE A 40 2.21 -7.20 -8.29
CA ILE A 40 0.83 -7.04 -7.78
C ILE A 40 0.26 -8.38 -7.34
N GLY A 41 0.51 -9.46 -8.09
CA GLY A 41 0.04 -10.80 -7.74
C GLY A 41 0.58 -11.28 -6.40
N VAL A 42 1.88 -11.11 -6.17
CA VAL A 42 2.53 -11.49 -4.88
C VAL A 42 2.01 -10.63 -3.73
N LEU A 43 1.94 -9.30 -3.90
CA LEU A 43 1.39 -8.39 -2.88
C LEU A 43 -0.06 -8.73 -2.52
N SER A 44 -0.88 -9.10 -3.52
CA SER A 44 -2.27 -9.50 -3.30
C SER A 44 -2.35 -10.80 -2.49
N ALA A 45 -1.50 -11.79 -2.82
CA ALA A 45 -1.43 -13.06 -2.10
C ALA A 45 -0.92 -12.89 -0.66
N MET A 46 0.08 -12.02 -0.44
CA MET A 46 0.57 -11.69 0.90
C MET A 46 -0.51 -11.01 1.75
N ARG A 47 -1.26 -10.06 1.17
CA ARG A 47 -2.41 -9.45 1.85
C ARG A 47 -3.49 -10.47 2.22
N GLU A 48 -3.76 -11.41 1.33
CA GLU A 48 -4.72 -12.47 1.59
C GLU A 48 -4.24 -13.34 2.77
N GLN A 49 -2.96 -13.73 2.80
CA GLN A 49 -2.41 -14.51 3.92
C GLN A 49 -2.37 -13.73 5.24
N GLN A 50 -2.01 -12.46 5.19
CA GLN A 50 -2.06 -11.58 6.37
C GLN A 50 -3.50 -11.48 6.92
N ALA A 51 -4.48 -11.33 6.05
CA ALA A 51 -5.89 -11.28 6.43
C ALA A 51 -6.37 -12.61 7.05
N ILE A 52 -5.89 -13.74 6.52
CA ILE A 52 -6.15 -15.08 7.10
C ILE A 52 -5.47 -15.22 8.48
N ALA A 53 -4.25 -14.75 8.63
CA ALA A 53 -3.56 -14.78 9.92
C ALA A 53 -4.27 -13.96 10.99
N ILE A 54 -4.85 -12.82 10.65
CA ILE A 54 -5.59 -11.93 11.58
C ILE A 54 -6.98 -12.49 11.89
N GLY A 55 -7.80 -12.71 10.87
CA GLY A 55 -9.24 -12.98 11.02
C GLY A 55 -9.70 -14.37 10.58
N GLY A 56 -8.77 -15.21 10.12
CA GLY A 56 -9.15 -16.50 9.52
C GLY A 56 -9.61 -16.39 8.07
N ASN A 57 -9.87 -17.53 7.43
CA ASN A 57 -10.24 -17.57 6.00
C ASN A 57 -11.75 -17.72 5.75
N ARG A 58 -12.58 -17.34 6.70
CA ARG A 58 -14.04 -17.26 6.56
C ARG A 58 -14.46 -15.92 5.94
N TYR A 59 -15.66 -15.86 5.34
CA TYR A 59 -16.25 -14.60 4.85
C TYR A 59 -17.15 -13.95 5.90
N ALA A 60 -17.99 -14.75 6.55
CA ALA A 60 -18.82 -14.31 7.66
C ALA A 60 -19.05 -15.47 8.64
N THR A 61 -19.46 -15.13 9.86
CA THR A 61 -19.89 -16.06 10.90
C THR A 61 -21.31 -15.71 11.33
N PHE A 62 -22.22 -16.65 11.28
CA PHE A 62 -23.53 -16.55 11.92
C PHE A 62 -23.40 -17.02 13.36
N LEU A 63 -23.75 -16.16 14.30
CA LEU A 63 -23.56 -16.40 15.73
C LEU A 63 -24.85 -16.99 16.33
N GLN A 64 -24.68 -17.93 17.27
CA GLN A 64 -25.79 -18.56 18.03
C GLN A 64 -26.86 -19.24 17.18
N MET A 65 -26.47 -20.00 16.17
CA MET A 65 -27.38 -20.85 15.39
C MET A 65 -27.78 -22.10 16.19
N ASN A 66 -29.03 -22.50 16.05
CA ASN A 66 -29.48 -23.78 16.58
C ASN A 66 -29.12 -24.96 15.64
N ALA A 67 -29.33 -26.19 16.09
CA ALA A 67 -28.98 -27.37 15.30
C ALA A 67 -29.73 -27.48 13.96
N ASP A 68 -31.00 -27.08 13.89
CA ASP A 68 -31.79 -27.13 12.67
C ASP A 68 -31.27 -26.12 11.65
N GLN A 69 -30.92 -24.92 12.11
CA GLN A 69 -30.32 -23.87 11.27
C GLN A 69 -28.92 -24.28 10.75
N LEU A 70 -28.07 -24.86 11.60
CA LEU A 70 -26.79 -25.40 11.19
C LEU A 70 -26.96 -26.46 10.09
N HIS A 71 -27.88 -27.42 10.30
CA HIS A 71 -28.12 -28.48 9.32
C HIS A 71 -28.64 -27.94 7.98
N ALA A 72 -29.44 -26.88 8.01
CA ALA A 72 -29.89 -26.20 6.79
C ALA A 72 -28.74 -25.51 6.05
N LEU A 73 -27.80 -24.88 6.78
CA LEU A 73 -26.60 -24.26 6.18
C LEU A 73 -25.63 -25.30 5.62
N GLU A 74 -25.45 -26.45 6.27
CA GLU A 74 -24.61 -27.54 5.76
C GLU A 74 -25.13 -28.11 4.42
N GLN A 75 -26.41 -28.00 4.16
CA GLN A 75 -27.05 -28.47 2.91
C GLN A 75 -27.20 -27.37 1.85
N ASP A 76 -26.81 -26.13 2.14
CA ASP A 76 -26.96 -25.01 1.23
C ASP A 76 -25.91 -25.01 0.11
N GLU A 77 -26.33 -25.32 -1.13
CA GLU A 77 -25.44 -25.34 -2.31
C GLU A 77 -24.83 -23.97 -2.65
N ARG A 78 -25.34 -22.86 -2.10
CA ARG A 78 -24.77 -21.51 -2.27
C ARG A 78 -23.46 -21.34 -1.50
N LEU A 79 -23.21 -22.19 -0.49
CA LEU A 79 -22.04 -22.17 0.35
C LEU A 79 -20.98 -23.17 -0.17
N SER A 80 -19.73 -22.76 -0.20
CA SER A 80 -18.59 -23.60 -0.55
C SER A 80 -17.89 -24.20 0.70
N TYR A 81 -18.15 -23.61 1.86
CA TYR A 81 -17.63 -24.03 3.15
C TYR A 81 -18.61 -23.65 4.24
N VAL A 82 -18.79 -24.55 5.19
CA VAL A 82 -19.55 -24.36 6.42
C VAL A 82 -18.72 -24.96 7.55
N GLY A 83 -18.18 -24.12 8.43
CA GLY A 83 -17.46 -24.52 9.63
C GLY A 83 -18.34 -24.32 10.86
N LYS A 84 -18.16 -25.12 11.88
CA LYS A 84 -18.94 -25.04 13.12
C LYS A 84 -18.04 -24.96 14.34
N SER A 85 -18.40 -24.09 15.27
CA SER A 85 -17.76 -23.96 16.55
C SER A 85 -18.78 -23.65 17.64
N ILE A 86 -18.46 -24.01 18.87
CA ILE A 86 -19.29 -23.71 20.04
C ILE A 86 -18.48 -22.86 21.01
N TYR A 87 -19.01 -21.70 21.35
CA TYR A 87 -18.48 -20.90 22.44
C TYR A 87 -18.90 -21.57 23.78
N MET A 88 -17.92 -22.05 24.55
CA MET A 88 -18.14 -22.77 25.79
C MET A 88 -18.49 -21.85 26.96
N GLY A 89 -18.03 -20.61 26.90
CA GLY A 89 -18.16 -19.64 27.99
C GLY A 89 -16.85 -18.94 28.24
N SER A 90 -16.84 -18.08 29.22
CA SER A 90 -15.67 -17.26 29.58
C SER A 90 -15.34 -17.35 31.06
N LEU A 91 -14.08 -17.08 31.34
CA LEU A 91 -13.54 -16.80 32.65
C LEU A 91 -12.94 -15.41 32.66
N GLU A 92 -13.43 -14.52 33.49
CA GLU A 92 -12.86 -13.21 33.73
C GLU A 92 -11.53 -13.39 34.48
N LEU A 93 -10.44 -13.02 33.84
CA LEU A 93 -9.09 -13.07 34.40
C LEU A 93 -8.73 -11.78 35.14
N SER A 94 -9.16 -10.65 34.55
CA SER A 94 -9.09 -9.31 35.15
C SER A 94 -10.26 -8.48 34.61
N PRO A 95 -10.54 -7.29 35.16
CA PRO A 95 -11.62 -6.42 34.65
C PRO A 95 -11.54 -6.10 33.16
N SER A 96 -10.36 -6.20 32.56
CA SER A 96 -10.10 -5.90 31.13
C SER A 96 -9.63 -7.11 30.31
N LEU A 97 -9.57 -8.31 30.90
CA LEU A 97 -9.11 -9.53 30.23
C LEU A 97 -10.00 -10.73 30.52
N THR A 98 -10.53 -11.32 29.49
CA THR A 98 -11.40 -12.48 29.56
C THR A 98 -10.82 -13.64 28.77
N LEU A 99 -10.76 -14.82 29.34
CA LEU A 99 -10.47 -16.07 28.64
C LEU A 99 -11.78 -16.65 28.10
N GLY A 100 -11.94 -16.71 26.77
CA GLY A 100 -13.04 -17.41 26.12
C GLY A 100 -12.63 -18.81 25.66
N LEU A 101 -13.42 -19.84 25.94
CA LEU A 101 -13.15 -21.18 25.45
C LEU A 101 -13.98 -21.49 24.21
N MET A 102 -13.33 -22.05 23.18
CA MET A 102 -13.94 -22.44 21.92
C MET A 102 -13.78 -23.94 21.68
N GLU A 103 -14.88 -24.57 21.30
CA GLU A 103 -14.88 -25.94 20.76
C GLU A 103 -15.02 -25.87 19.26
N TYR A 104 -14.03 -26.33 18.51
CA TYR A 104 -14.06 -26.39 17.05
C TYR A 104 -14.34 -27.81 16.60
N TRP A 105 -15.18 -27.93 15.57
CA TRP A 105 -15.56 -29.22 14.98
C TRP A 105 -14.92 -29.40 13.61
N ASP A 106 -14.57 -30.64 13.27
CA ASP A 106 -13.97 -31.03 12.01
C ASP A 106 -12.68 -30.20 11.72
N ASP A 107 -12.60 -29.56 10.57
CA ASP A 107 -11.46 -28.73 10.14
C ASP A 107 -11.59 -27.23 10.50
N THR A 108 -12.61 -26.85 11.27
CA THR A 108 -12.90 -25.44 11.60
C THR A 108 -11.76 -24.77 12.38
N ALA A 109 -11.03 -25.51 13.21
CA ALA A 109 -9.87 -24.99 13.92
C ALA A 109 -8.80 -24.42 12.98
N ALA A 110 -8.61 -25.02 11.80
CA ALA A 110 -7.64 -24.55 10.81
C ALA A 110 -8.00 -23.20 10.17
N ILE A 111 -9.24 -22.72 10.32
CA ILE A 111 -9.66 -21.39 9.87
C ILE A 111 -9.02 -20.28 10.71
N TYR A 112 -8.72 -20.56 11.99
CA TYR A 112 -8.29 -19.57 12.99
C TYR A 112 -6.82 -19.74 13.39
N PRO A 113 -5.84 -19.56 12.48
CA PRO A 113 -4.43 -19.84 12.76
C PRO A 113 -3.88 -19.01 13.93
N SER A 114 -4.37 -17.79 14.15
CA SER A 114 -3.94 -16.93 15.26
C SER A 114 -4.32 -17.46 16.64
N SER A 115 -5.41 -18.23 16.73
CA SER A 115 -5.95 -18.74 18.00
C SER A 115 -5.74 -20.24 18.19
N THR A 116 -5.29 -20.96 17.15
CA THR A 116 -5.17 -22.43 17.18
C THR A 116 -3.75 -22.92 16.83
N SER A 117 -2.79 -22.00 16.63
CA SER A 117 -1.39 -22.38 16.42
C SER A 117 -0.79 -22.96 17.68
N VAL A 118 -0.30 -24.20 17.60
CA VAL A 118 0.33 -24.91 18.72
C VAL A 118 1.82 -24.61 18.72
N GLU A 119 2.36 -24.27 19.87
CA GLU A 119 3.79 -24.13 20.12
C GLU A 119 4.38 -25.42 20.64
N GLU A 120 3.70 -26.08 21.60
CA GLU A 120 4.10 -27.33 22.20
C GLU A 120 2.91 -28.27 22.36
N GLY A 121 3.10 -29.60 22.15
CA GLY A 121 2.03 -30.58 22.24
C GLY A 121 1.15 -30.70 21.00
N ARG A 122 -0.17 -30.76 21.16
CA ARG A 122 -1.15 -30.87 20.07
C ARG A 122 -2.45 -30.15 20.41
N LEU A 123 -3.26 -29.86 19.41
CA LEU A 123 -4.65 -29.41 19.62
C LEU A 123 -5.48 -30.51 20.33
N PRO A 124 -6.46 -30.09 21.14
CA PRO A 124 -7.42 -31.00 21.75
C PRO A 124 -8.25 -31.76 20.72
N GLU A 125 -8.35 -33.07 20.80
CA GLU A 125 -9.15 -33.93 19.92
C GLU A 125 -10.30 -34.61 20.65
N ALA A 126 -10.10 -34.95 21.94
CA ALA A 126 -11.09 -35.64 22.75
C ALA A 126 -11.81 -34.68 23.71
N PRO A 127 -13.06 -34.98 24.10
CA PRO A 127 -13.76 -34.19 25.10
C PRO A 127 -12.92 -34.00 26.39
N MET A 128 -13.06 -32.85 27.03
CA MET A 128 -12.34 -32.44 28.25
C MET A 128 -10.81 -32.27 28.09
N GLU A 129 -10.29 -32.33 26.89
CA GLU A 129 -8.93 -31.85 26.59
C GLU A 129 -8.95 -30.34 26.37
N ILE A 130 -7.84 -29.64 26.70
CA ILE A 130 -7.71 -28.19 26.54
C ILE A 130 -6.32 -27.83 26.05
N ALA A 131 -6.26 -26.74 25.24
CA ALA A 131 -5.03 -26.05 24.88
C ALA A 131 -5.17 -24.57 25.23
N LEU A 132 -4.15 -23.99 25.88
CA LEU A 132 -4.08 -22.59 26.31
C LEU A 132 -2.70 -22.02 25.96
N SER A 133 -2.59 -20.71 25.85
CA SER A 133 -1.29 -20.07 25.68
C SER A 133 -0.47 -20.08 26.98
N GLU A 134 0.84 -20.03 26.83
CA GLU A 134 1.77 -20.04 27.97
C GLU A 134 1.50 -18.88 28.94
N ASP A 135 1.20 -17.71 28.41
CA ASP A 135 0.89 -16.52 29.21
C ASP A 135 -0.37 -16.72 30.07
N ILE A 136 -1.41 -17.35 29.52
CA ILE A 136 -2.64 -17.64 30.27
C ILE A 136 -2.38 -18.69 31.37
N LEU A 137 -1.58 -19.70 31.08
CA LEU A 137 -1.18 -20.69 32.10
C LEU A 137 -0.42 -20.02 33.25
N LYS A 138 0.52 -19.10 32.95
CA LYS A 138 1.24 -18.30 33.95
C LYS A 138 0.29 -17.41 34.75
N TYR A 139 -0.65 -16.74 34.08
CA TYR A 139 -1.65 -15.89 34.73
C TYR A 139 -2.54 -16.66 35.71
N LEU A 140 -2.96 -17.89 35.34
CA LEU A 140 -3.74 -18.79 36.20
C LEU A 140 -2.90 -19.40 37.30
N GLY A 141 -1.59 -19.15 37.36
CA GLY A 141 -0.69 -19.77 38.34
C GLY A 141 -0.54 -21.26 38.18
N PHE A 142 -0.70 -21.76 36.95
CA PHE A 142 -0.60 -23.20 36.66
C PHE A 142 0.87 -23.63 36.52
N GLU A 143 1.34 -24.44 37.46
CA GLU A 143 2.71 -24.97 37.51
C GLU A 143 2.86 -26.33 36.80
N GLY A 144 1.76 -26.92 36.30
CA GLY A 144 1.75 -28.23 35.63
C GLY A 144 2.26 -28.15 34.19
N GLY A 145 2.40 -29.34 33.56
CA GLY A 145 2.79 -29.47 32.15
C GLY A 145 1.71 -30.17 31.31
N ILE A 146 2.05 -30.45 30.04
CA ILE A 146 1.18 -31.21 29.15
C ILE A 146 0.86 -32.59 29.77
N GLY A 147 -0.42 -32.91 29.85
CA GLY A 147 -0.96 -34.13 30.51
C GLY A 147 -1.51 -33.88 31.89
N ASP A 148 -1.22 -32.75 32.51
CA ASP A 148 -1.75 -32.38 33.82
C ASP A 148 -3.15 -31.77 33.72
N LYS A 149 -3.86 -31.76 34.86
CA LYS A 149 -5.24 -31.32 34.94
C LYS A 149 -5.34 -29.86 35.41
N ILE A 150 -6.14 -29.08 34.71
CA ILE A 150 -6.46 -27.69 35.07
C ILE A 150 -7.97 -27.57 35.32
N THR A 151 -8.35 -26.89 36.39
CA THR A 151 -9.75 -26.62 36.72
C THR A 151 -10.12 -25.17 36.40
N LEU A 152 -11.17 -24.98 35.62
CA LEU A 152 -11.65 -23.66 35.24
C LEU A 152 -13.11 -23.48 35.61
N SER A 153 -13.48 -22.32 36.14
CA SER A 153 -14.88 -21.93 36.42
C SER A 153 -15.33 -20.95 35.33
N LEU A 154 -16.29 -21.38 34.55
CA LEU A 154 -16.72 -20.71 33.34
C LEU A 154 -18.15 -20.20 33.48
N GLN A 155 -18.42 -19.06 32.82
CA GLN A 155 -19.76 -18.50 32.71
C GLN A 155 -20.14 -18.44 31.24
N LYS A 156 -21.26 -19.03 30.87
CA LYS A 156 -21.82 -18.95 29.51
C LYS A 156 -23.03 -18.05 29.51
N ASN A 157 -22.96 -16.99 28.72
CA ASN A 157 -24.07 -16.05 28.49
C ASN A 157 -24.62 -16.24 27.07
N LEU A 158 -25.93 -16.03 26.90
CA LEU A 158 -26.56 -15.96 25.59
C LEU A 158 -26.65 -14.48 25.13
N ARG A 159 -26.39 -14.22 23.87
CA ARG A 159 -26.34 -12.85 23.34
C ARG A 159 -27.60 -12.01 23.54
N HIS A 160 -28.77 -12.66 23.40
CA HIS A 160 -30.05 -11.97 23.50
C HIS A 160 -30.77 -12.16 24.87
N ASN A 161 -30.09 -12.85 25.81
CA ASN A 161 -30.63 -13.03 27.15
C ASN A 161 -29.46 -13.04 28.17
N ILE A 162 -28.84 -11.87 28.35
CA ILE A 162 -27.66 -11.70 29.22
C ILE A 162 -28.03 -12.00 30.69
N ALA A 163 -29.28 -11.83 31.07
CA ALA A 163 -29.76 -12.14 32.43
C ALA A 163 -29.79 -13.65 32.76
N ASP A 164 -29.74 -14.49 31.74
CA ASP A 164 -29.80 -15.95 31.89
C ASP A 164 -28.38 -16.53 31.61
N SER A 165 -27.58 -16.64 32.67
CA SER A 165 -26.20 -17.14 32.59
C SER A 165 -26.10 -18.53 33.18
N TYR A 166 -25.34 -19.40 32.53
CA TYR A 166 -25.01 -20.73 32.99
C TYR A 166 -23.57 -20.81 33.48
N SER A 167 -23.36 -20.96 34.77
CA SER A 167 -22.04 -21.10 35.40
C SER A 167 -21.75 -22.54 35.74
N TYR A 168 -20.54 -23.00 35.45
CA TYR A 168 -20.09 -24.34 35.69
C TYR A 168 -18.59 -24.40 35.96
N THR A 169 -18.14 -25.42 36.69
CA THR A 169 -16.71 -25.66 36.90
C THR A 169 -16.35 -27.03 36.30
N ALA A 170 -15.28 -27.08 35.54
CA ALA A 170 -14.83 -28.29 34.85
C ALA A 170 -13.33 -28.49 34.98
N GLU A 171 -12.94 -29.77 35.01
CA GLU A 171 -11.53 -30.20 35.04
C GLU A 171 -11.13 -30.68 33.65
N PHE A 172 -10.13 -30.01 33.03
CA PHE A 172 -9.60 -30.32 31.71
C PHE A 172 -8.19 -30.91 31.78
N VAL A 173 -7.80 -31.69 30.78
CA VAL A 173 -6.43 -32.16 30.60
C VAL A 173 -5.71 -31.30 29.61
N LEU A 174 -4.61 -30.69 29.99
CA LEU A 174 -3.80 -29.85 29.10
C LEU A 174 -3.11 -30.72 28.05
N THR A 175 -3.37 -30.51 26.75
CA THR A 175 -2.80 -31.29 25.63
C THR A 175 -1.86 -30.52 24.76
N GLY A 176 -1.94 -29.19 24.81
CA GLY A 176 -1.07 -28.34 24.04
C GLY A 176 -0.95 -26.93 24.61
N ILE A 177 0.18 -26.31 24.30
CA ILE A 177 0.44 -24.91 24.57
C ILE A 177 0.29 -24.17 23.26
N LEU A 178 -0.60 -23.17 23.21
CA LEU A 178 -0.84 -22.32 22.04
C LEU A 178 0.18 -21.20 22.02
N LYS A 179 0.48 -20.71 20.82
CA LYS A 179 1.25 -19.48 20.66
C LYS A 179 0.51 -18.30 21.26
N ASN A 180 1.25 -17.39 21.88
CA ASN A 180 0.66 -16.17 22.43
C ASN A 180 0.03 -15.33 21.31
N ASN A 181 -1.18 -14.84 21.55
CA ASN A 181 -1.95 -14.03 20.60
C ASN A 181 -2.07 -12.58 21.12
N TYR A 182 -1.16 -11.73 20.70
CA TYR A 182 -1.17 -10.31 21.07
C TYR A 182 -2.51 -9.61 20.75
N LEU A 183 -3.14 -9.93 19.59
CA LEU A 183 -4.43 -9.36 19.23
C LEU A 183 -5.55 -9.72 20.22
N GLY A 184 -5.47 -10.87 20.88
CA GLY A 184 -6.39 -11.25 21.93
C GLY A 184 -6.26 -10.36 23.18
N TYR A 185 -5.04 -10.01 23.55
CA TYR A 185 -4.80 -9.09 24.68
C TYR A 185 -5.28 -7.68 24.38
N THR A 186 -5.02 -7.15 23.20
CA THR A 186 -5.48 -5.79 22.81
C THR A 186 -7.00 -5.69 22.71
N SER A 187 -7.68 -6.79 22.34
CA SER A 187 -9.15 -6.83 22.31
C SER A 187 -9.79 -7.18 23.67
N GLY A 188 -8.98 -7.45 24.70
CA GLY A 188 -9.45 -7.87 26.02
C GLY A 188 -10.02 -9.30 26.08
N THR A 189 -9.87 -10.10 25.01
CA THR A 189 -10.37 -11.48 24.96
C THR A 189 -9.34 -12.41 24.37
N VAL A 190 -8.83 -13.32 25.16
CA VAL A 190 -7.94 -14.41 24.72
C VAL A 190 -8.72 -15.70 24.55
N THR A 191 -8.32 -16.52 23.59
CA THR A 191 -9.03 -17.75 23.24
C THR A 191 -8.27 -18.98 23.68
N GLY A 192 -8.94 -19.88 24.41
CA GLY A 192 -8.50 -21.25 24.63
C GLY A 192 -9.32 -22.22 23.78
N VAL A 193 -8.75 -23.36 23.46
CA VAL A 193 -9.39 -24.39 22.62
C VAL A 193 -9.68 -25.62 23.45
N VAL A 194 -10.88 -26.17 23.29
CA VAL A 194 -11.27 -27.47 23.93
C VAL A 194 -11.62 -28.49 22.85
N GLY A 195 -11.53 -29.78 23.24
CA GLY A 195 -11.76 -30.87 22.32
C GLY A 195 -13.24 -31.07 21.98
N GLU A 196 -13.49 -31.61 20.79
CA GLU A 196 -14.81 -31.89 20.24
C GLU A 196 -15.63 -32.78 21.17
N GLY A 197 -16.93 -32.44 21.38
CA GLY A 197 -17.85 -33.13 22.27
C GLY A 197 -17.77 -32.69 23.74
N THR A 198 -16.96 -31.70 24.08
CA THR A 198 -16.90 -31.09 25.41
C THR A 198 -18.19 -30.36 25.76
N ALA A 199 -18.78 -29.68 24.81
CA ALA A 199 -20.03 -28.93 24.97
C ALA A 199 -21.19 -29.86 25.38
N GLU A 200 -21.30 -31.03 24.75
CA GLU A 200 -22.33 -32.01 25.05
C GLU A 200 -22.22 -32.59 26.46
N GLN A 201 -21.01 -32.63 27.03
CA GLN A 201 -20.77 -33.13 28.37
C GLN A 201 -21.00 -32.10 29.47
N LEU A 202 -20.73 -30.82 29.18
CA LEU A 202 -20.72 -29.75 30.19
C LEU A 202 -21.94 -28.84 30.15
N LEU A 203 -22.48 -28.59 28.97
CA LEU A 203 -23.57 -27.63 28.77
C LEU A 203 -24.92 -28.35 28.72
N THR A 204 -25.94 -27.71 29.22
CA THR A 204 -27.30 -28.17 29.00
C THR A 204 -27.73 -27.87 27.58
N GLU A 205 -28.63 -28.64 26.98
CA GLU A 205 -29.07 -28.53 25.61
C GLU A 205 -29.55 -27.10 25.23
N SER A 206 -30.14 -26.39 26.21
CA SER A 206 -30.61 -24.99 26.04
C SER A 206 -29.49 -23.96 25.90
N TYR A 207 -28.25 -24.32 26.18
CA TYR A 207 -27.07 -23.42 26.02
C TYR A 207 -26.14 -23.89 24.92
N ILE A 208 -26.48 -24.93 24.16
CA ILE A 208 -25.70 -25.39 23.01
C ILE A 208 -26.16 -24.64 21.77
N TYR A 209 -25.37 -23.67 21.32
CA TYR A 209 -25.54 -22.91 20.09
C TYR A 209 -24.25 -22.90 19.30
N TYR A 210 -24.38 -22.94 17.98
CA TYR A 210 -23.26 -22.99 17.05
C TYR A 210 -22.95 -21.61 16.48
N ASN A 211 -21.67 -21.29 16.40
CA ASN A 211 -21.19 -20.24 15.50
C ASN A 211 -20.86 -20.91 14.17
N VAL A 212 -21.45 -20.45 13.09
CA VAL A 212 -21.36 -21.08 11.79
C VAL A 212 -20.56 -20.18 10.84
N ASP A 213 -19.35 -20.61 10.52
CA ASP A 213 -18.45 -19.91 9.58
C ASP A 213 -18.78 -20.29 8.17
N ILE A 214 -18.91 -19.30 7.29
CA ILE A 214 -19.28 -19.55 5.91
C ILE A 214 -18.29 -18.95 4.90
N ARG A 215 -18.20 -19.64 3.75
CA ARG A 215 -17.70 -19.07 2.48
C ARG A 215 -18.69 -19.38 1.36
N THR A 216 -19.04 -18.40 0.56
CA THR A 216 -19.93 -18.59 -0.59
C THR A 216 -19.20 -19.20 -1.79
N ALA A 217 -19.91 -19.98 -2.59
CA ALA A 217 -19.38 -20.56 -3.83
C ALA A 217 -19.04 -19.47 -4.88
N ASP A 218 -19.86 -18.40 -4.95
CA ASP A 218 -19.60 -17.24 -5.80
C ASP A 218 -19.34 -15.99 -4.96
N LYS A 219 -18.09 -15.51 -5.02
CA LYS A 219 -17.64 -14.29 -4.32
C LYS A 219 -18.47 -13.05 -4.65
N LYS A 220 -19.03 -12.96 -5.87
CA LYS A 220 -19.79 -11.79 -6.32
C LYS A 220 -21.17 -11.69 -5.70
N ASN A 221 -21.73 -12.83 -5.32
CA ASN A 221 -23.07 -12.92 -4.75
C ASN A 221 -23.05 -13.00 -3.22
N PHE A 222 -21.90 -12.82 -2.59
CA PHE A 222 -21.70 -12.99 -1.15
C PHE A 222 -22.76 -12.26 -0.32
N GLN A 223 -22.91 -10.93 -0.50
CA GLN A 223 -23.87 -10.16 0.29
C GLN A 223 -25.30 -10.62 0.08
N ALA A 224 -25.71 -10.92 -1.14
CA ALA A 224 -27.06 -11.39 -1.43
C ALA A 224 -27.37 -12.73 -0.74
N VAL A 225 -26.38 -13.63 -0.69
CA VAL A 225 -26.52 -14.92 0.00
C VAL A 225 -26.63 -14.71 1.51
N VAL A 226 -25.83 -13.83 2.12
CA VAL A 226 -25.93 -13.50 3.55
C VAL A 226 -27.26 -12.86 3.87
N ASP A 227 -27.73 -11.91 3.07
CA ASP A 227 -29.03 -11.26 3.25
C ASP A 227 -30.21 -12.24 3.15
N ASP A 228 -30.13 -13.19 2.21
CA ASP A 228 -31.16 -14.23 2.06
C ASP A 228 -31.17 -15.17 3.26
N ILE A 229 -30.01 -15.62 3.76
CA ILE A 229 -29.90 -16.48 4.95
C ILE A 229 -30.44 -15.74 6.19
N ASN A 230 -30.08 -14.47 6.37
CA ASN A 230 -30.57 -13.65 7.49
C ASN A 230 -32.10 -13.52 7.46
N LYS A 231 -32.70 -13.35 6.28
CA LYS A 231 -34.17 -13.31 6.12
C LYS A 231 -34.81 -14.66 6.35
N GLU A 232 -34.20 -15.74 5.86
CA GLU A 232 -34.72 -17.11 6.00
C GLU A 232 -34.82 -17.53 7.47
N PHE A 233 -33.73 -17.23 8.24
CA PHE A 233 -33.69 -17.59 9.67
C PHE A 233 -34.18 -16.49 10.60
N ASN A 234 -34.61 -15.34 10.08
CA ASN A 234 -34.99 -14.16 10.86
C ASN A 234 -33.94 -13.80 11.93
N THR A 235 -32.66 -13.85 11.53
CA THR A 235 -31.56 -13.51 12.43
C THR A 235 -31.51 -12.01 12.68
N HIS A 236 -31.05 -11.64 13.87
CA HIS A 236 -30.76 -10.23 14.16
C HIS A 236 -29.52 -9.78 13.37
N GLU A 237 -29.50 -8.54 12.88
CA GLU A 237 -28.39 -8.02 12.09
C GLU A 237 -27.03 -8.11 12.80
N LEU A 238 -27.04 -7.96 14.13
CA LEU A 238 -25.85 -8.07 14.98
C LEU A 238 -25.35 -9.51 15.14
N ASP A 239 -26.09 -10.52 14.73
CA ASP A 239 -25.68 -11.93 14.83
C ASP A 239 -24.89 -12.41 13.60
N THR A 240 -24.64 -11.53 12.65
CA THR A 240 -23.76 -11.80 11.50
C THR A 240 -22.47 -11.01 11.65
N SER A 241 -21.38 -11.71 11.88
CA SER A 241 -20.03 -11.11 11.96
C SER A 241 -19.31 -11.26 10.63
N TYR A 242 -18.96 -10.13 10.00
CA TYR A 242 -18.21 -10.11 8.75
C TYR A 242 -16.70 -10.12 9.00
N ASN A 243 -15.95 -10.93 8.25
CA ASN A 243 -14.49 -10.86 8.24
C ASN A 243 -14.02 -9.74 7.30
N ILE A 244 -14.12 -8.51 7.79
CA ILE A 244 -13.85 -7.28 7.00
C ILE A 244 -12.45 -7.30 6.39
N VAL A 245 -11.44 -7.74 7.14
CA VAL A 245 -10.04 -7.79 6.70
C VAL A 245 -9.88 -8.73 5.51
N TYR A 246 -10.45 -9.93 5.61
CA TYR A 246 -10.35 -10.93 4.54
C TYR A 246 -11.21 -10.59 3.32
N LEU A 247 -12.44 -10.07 3.53
CA LEU A 247 -13.30 -9.60 2.44
C LEU A 247 -12.64 -8.48 1.63
N ASN A 248 -12.02 -7.51 2.31
CA ASN A 248 -11.28 -6.43 1.68
C ASN A 248 -10.04 -6.94 0.93
N ALA A 249 -9.31 -7.90 1.50
CA ALA A 249 -8.15 -8.51 0.83
C ALA A 249 -8.54 -9.23 -0.47
N LEU A 250 -9.71 -9.87 -0.49
CA LEU A 250 -10.28 -10.55 -1.67
C LEU A 250 -11.01 -9.62 -2.64
N GLY A 251 -11.27 -8.36 -2.25
CA GLY A 251 -12.08 -7.41 -3.03
C GLY A 251 -13.56 -7.83 -3.13
N ILE A 252 -14.10 -8.50 -2.10
CA ILE A 252 -15.51 -8.88 -2.02
C ILE A 252 -16.30 -7.72 -1.44
N SER A 253 -17.34 -7.29 -2.16
CA SER A 253 -18.24 -6.23 -1.69
C SER A 253 -19.18 -6.77 -0.61
N TYR A 254 -19.32 -6.04 0.50
CA TYR A 254 -20.25 -6.35 1.59
C TYR A 254 -20.90 -5.05 2.09
N THR A 255 -22.08 -5.19 2.74
CA THR A 255 -22.78 -4.08 3.37
C THR A 255 -22.70 -4.30 4.87
N ALA A 256 -21.85 -3.55 5.57
CA ALA A 256 -21.91 -3.54 7.03
C ALA A 256 -23.07 -2.65 7.48
N ASN A 257 -23.81 -3.07 8.49
CA ASN A 257 -24.94 -2.32 9.06
C ASN A 257 -24.55 -1.05 9.83
N SER A 258 -23.28 -0.65 9.77
CA SER A 258 -22.87 0.66 10.24
C SER A 258 -23.06 1.68 9.11
N GLU A 259 -23.86 2.69 9.35
CA GLU A 259 -24.19 3.80 8.42
C GLU A 259 -22.98 4.58 7.88
N GLY A 260 -21.75 4.13 8.15
CA GLY A 260 -20.48 4.71 7.68
C GLY A 260 -19.77 3.97 6.56
N ALA A 261 -20.21 2.76 6.17
CA ALA A 261 -19.46 1.94 5.19
C ALA A 261 -19.99 2.12 3.75
N ASN A 262 -20.14 3.35 3.29
CA ASN A 262 -20.31 3.67 1.87
C ASN A 262 -18.95 3.70 1.14
N ASP A 263 -17.98 2.94 1.61
CA ASP A 263 -16.74 2.76 0.91
C ASP A 263 -16.92 1.65 -0.15
N LYS A 264 -17.49 2.06 -1.29
CA LYS A 264 -17.33 1.29 -2.53
C LYS A 264 -15.85 1.28 -2.82
N GLY A 265 -15.18 0.24 -2.32
CA GLY A 265 -13.74 0.12 -2.24
C GLY A 265 -13.02 0.39 -3.56
N PHE A 266 -12.77 1.64 -3.85
CA PHE A 266 -11.71 2.05 -4.74
C PHE A 266 -10.42 1.99 -3.93
N SER A 267 -9.73 0.86 -3.98
CA SER A 267 -8.37 0.79 -3.45
C SER A 267 -7.51 1.80 -4.21
N PHE A 268 -7.12 2.87 -3.56
CA PHE A 268 -6.25 3.91 -4.13
C PHE A 268 -4.94 3.32 -4.66
N MET A 269 -4.43 2.27 -4.02
CA MET A 269 -3.27 1.52 -4.49
C MET A 269 -3.53 0.91 -5.89
N THR A 270 -4.74 0.40 -6.14
CA THR A 270 -5.14 -0.11 -7.46
C THR A 270 -5.24 1.03 -8.48
N VAL A 271 -5.79 2.18 -8.10
CA VAL A 271 -5.88 3.36 -8.99
C VAL A 271 -4.49 3.89 -9.31
N ALA A 272 -3.61 4.02 -8.32
CA ALA A 272 -2.22 4.43 -8.52
C ALA A 272 -1.46 3.43 -9.41
N GLY A 273 -1.62 2.13 -9.18
CA GLY A 273 -1.03 1.08 -10.02
C GLY A 273 -1.52 1.12 -11.47
N ILE A 274 -2.83 1.32 -11.70
CA ILE A 274 -3.42 1.47 -13.03
C ILE A 274 -2.90 2.74 -13.70
N LEU A 275 -2.79 3.85 -12.98
CA LEU A 275 -2.29 5.12 -13.49
C LEU A 275 -0.84 4.99 -13.93
N VAL A 276 0.04 4.50 -13.07
CA VAL A 276 1.45 4.27 -13.36
C VAL A 276 1.62 3.26 -14.50
N GLY A 277 0.91 2.13 -14.45
CA GLY A 277 0.92 1.13 -15.51
C GLY A 277 0.48 1.69 -16.86
N THR A 278 -0.56 2.51 -16.88
CA THR A 278 -1.05 3.18 -18.10
C THR A 278 -0.03 4.17 -18.65
N LEU A 279 0.64 4.95 -17.80
CA LEU A 279 1.69 5.88 -18.21
C LEU A 279 2.88 5.15 -18.84
N ILE A 280 3.30 4.03 -18.26
CA ILE A 280 4.39 3.18 -18.78
C ILE A 280 4.01 2.59 -20.14
N LEU A 281 2.80 2.05 -20.28
CA LEU A 281 2.28 1.50 -21.54
C LEU A 281 2.17 2.57 -22.63
N LEU A 282 1.72 3.77 -22.30
CA LEU A 282 1.68 4.91 -23.23
C LEU A 282 3.09 5.31 -23.67
N ALA A 283 4.05 5.37 -22.75
CA ALA A 283 5.44 5.68 -23.08
C ALA A 283 6.02 4.62 -24.05
N ALA A 284 5.84 3.35 -23.77
CA ALA A 284 6.28 2.25 -24.64
C ALA A 284 5.56 2.27 -26.00
N GLY A 285 4.25 2.47 -26.02
CA GLY A 285 3.46 2.59 -27.24
C GLY A 285 3.91 3.75 -28.13
N LEU A 286 4.28 4.89 -27.54
CA LEU A 286 4.82 6.03 -28.28
C LEU A 286 6.19 5.73 -28.92
N VAL A 287 7.03 4.92 -28.27
CA VAL A 287 8.29 4.45 -28.84
C VAL A 287 8.03 3.57 -30.07
N ILE A 288 7.17 2.56 -29.93
CA ILE A 288 6.77 1.67 -31.04
C ILE A 288 6.19 2.49 -32.20
N TYR A 289 5.26 3.42 -31.92
CA TYR A 289 4.69 4.31 -32.92
C TYR A 289 5.74 5.14 -33.64
N ASN A 290 6.69 5.74 -32.90
CA ASN A 290 7.73 6.58 -33.46
C ASN A 290 8.66 5.79 -34.40
N ILE A 291 9.09 4.61 -33.99
CA ILE A 291 9.94 3.73 -34.80
C ILE A 291 9.20 3.28 -36.07
N LEU A 292 7.93 2.86 -35.95
CA LEU A 292 7.11 2.46 -37.10
C LEU A 292 6.89 3.61 -38.07
N LYS A 293 6.60 4.82 -37.57
CA LYS A 293 6.42 6.01 -38.40
C LYS A 293 7.68 6.34 -39.19
N ILE A 294 8.84 6.17 -38.57
CA ILE A 294 10.14 6.36 -39.23
C ILE A 294 10.34 5.26 -40.29
N SER A 295 10.08 3.99 -39.98
CA SER A 295 10.16 2.88 -40.92
C SER A 295 9.27 3.10 -42.14
N VAL A 296 8.01 3.48 -41.93
CA VAL A 296 7.08 3.81 -43.00
C VAL A 296 7.58 4.98 -43.84
N SER A 297 8.12 6.04 -43.18
CA SER A 297 8.65 7.23 -43.88
C SER A 297 9.83 6.89 -44.81
N LYS A 298 10.71 5.96 -44.41
CA LYS A 298 11.82 5.49 -45.25
C LYS A 298 11.35 4.67 -46.46
N ARG A 299 10.22 3.99 -46.34
CA ARG A 299 9.66 3.11 -47.37
C ARG A 299 8.59 3.79 -48.25
N ILE A 300 8.38 5.09 -48.12
CA ILE A 300 7.32 5.82 -48.85
C ILE A 300 7.45 5.61 -50.36
N LYS A 301 8.66 5.63 -50.91
CA LYS A 301 8.92 5.32 -52.35
C LYS A 301 8.47 3.93 -52.73
N GLY A 302 8.87 2.91 -51.94
CA GLY A 302 8.50 1.52 -52.17
C GLY A 302 6.97 1.26 -52.09
N TYR A 303 6.31 1.89 -51.09
CA TYR A 303 4.85 1.84 -50.99
C TYR A 303 4.16 2.58 -52.16
N GLY A 304 4.73 3.67 -52.66
CA GLY A 304 4.27 4.35 -53.85
C GLY A 304 4.37 3.47 -55.10
N THR A 305 5.50 2.78 -55.28
CA THR A 305 5.70 1.82 -56.38
C THR A 305 4.72 0.64 -56.28
N LEU A 306 4.54 0.03 -55.09
CA LEU A 306 3.56 -1.06 -54.87
C LEU A 306 2.15 -0.61 -55.27
N ARG A 307 1.77 0.65 -54.92
CA ARG A 307 0.47 1.21 -55.29
C ARG A 307 0.37 1.52 -56.78
N ALA A 308 1.46 1.94 -57.43
CA ALA A 308 1.50 2.21 -58.88
C ALA A 308 1.31 0.92 -59.70
N ILE A 309 1.75 -0.24 -59.19
CA ILE A 309 1.60 -1.59 -59.80
C ILE A 309 0.22 -2.20 -59.45
N GLY A 310 -0.67 -1.47 -58.77
CA GLY A 310 -2.04 -1.95 -58.46
C GLY A 310 -2.28 -2.45 -57.02
N GLY A 311 -1.33 -2.20 -56.12
CA GLY A 311 -1.52 -2.54 -54.69
C GLY A 311 -2.61 -1.71 -54.00
N GLU A 312 -3.55 -2.36 -53.30
CA GLU A 312 -4.64 -1.70 -52.59
C GLU A 312 -4.19 -1.11 -51.25
N LYS A 313 -4.94 -0.06 -50.79
CA LYS A 313 -4.67 0.57 -49.49
C LYS A 313 -4.73 -0.41 -48.31
N GLY A 314 -5.67 -1.38 -48.37
CA GLY A 314 -5.85 -2.41 -47.33
C GLY A 314 -4.65 -3.35 -47.25
N GLN A 315 -4.02 -3.66 -48.36
CA GLN A 315 -2.86 -4.56 -48.43
C GLN A 315 -1.62 -3.94 -47.79
N LEU A 316 -1.36 -2.64 -47.99
CA LEU A 316 -0.27 -1.92 -47.36
C LEU A 316 -0.49 -1.81 -45.80
N TYR A 317 -1.75 -1.60 -45.42
CA TYR A 317 -2.12 -1.62 -44.02
C TYR A 317 -1.84 -2.97 -43.34
N GLN A 318 -2.24 -4.07 -44.02
CA GLN A 318 -2.02 -5.44 -43.56
C GLN A 318 -0.54 -5.80 -43.45
N ILE A 319 0.32 -5.35 -44.36
CA ILE A 319 1.77 -5.60 -44.29
C ILE A 319 2.35 -5.06 -42.99
N ILE A 320 2.04 -3.80 -42.62
CA ILE A 320 2.57 -3.20 -41.40
C ILE A 320 2.03 -3.87 -40.15
N VAL A 321 0.74 -4.21 -40.13
CA VAL A 321 0.14 -4.95 -39.00
C VAL A 321 0.79 -6.33 -38.83
N ILE A 322 1.03 -7.06 -39.96
CA ILE A 322 1.71 -8.37 -39.92
C ILE A 322 3.15 -8.22 -39.44
N GLU A 323 3.88 -7.19 -39.88
CA GLU A 323 5.24 -6.89 -39.35
C GLU A 323 5.24 -6.75 -37.84
N VAL A 324 4.29 -5.99 -37.27
CA VAL A 324 4.19 -5.77 -35.82
C VAL A 324 3.79 -7.06 -35.11
N ILE A 325 2.85 -7.81 -35.64
CA ILE A 325 2.44 -9.11 -35.06
C ILE A 325 3.62 -10.09 -35.03
N LEU A 326 4.43 -10.16 -36.10
CA LEU A 326 5.60 -11.02 -36.14
C LEU A 326 6.66 -10.62 -35.10
N LEU A 327 6.88 -9.32 -34.92
CA LEU A 327 7.81 -8.82 -33.92
C LEU A 327 7.26 -9.04 -32.49
N CYS A 328 5.95 -8.91 -32.29
CA CYS A 328 5.31 -9.22 -31.02
C CYS A 328 5.37 -10.72 -30.70
N LEU A 329 5.18 -11.59 -31.70
CA LEU A 329 5.27 -13.04 -31.54
C LEU A 329 6.66 -13.50 -31.02
N MET A 330 7.71 -12.78 -31.40
CA MET A 330 9.06 -13.03 -30.90
C MET A 330 9.36 -12.26 -29.61
N GLY A 331 8.94 -11.00 -29.52
CA GLY A 331 9.30 -10.11 -28.43
C GLY A 331 8.53 -10.39 -27.14
N ILE A 332 7.25 -10.74 -27.24
CA ILE A 332 6.41 -11.00 -26.05
C ILE A 332 6.92 -12.19 -25.23
N PRO A 333 7.20 -13.36 -25.78
CA PRO A 333 7.72 -14.48 -24.99
C PRO A 333 9.08 -14.17 -24.33
N ILE A 334 9.96 -13.46 -25.04
CA ILE A 334 11.26 -13.04 -24.49
C ILE A 334 11.05 -12.04 -23.36
N GLY A 335 10.16 -11.06 -23.56
CA GLY A 335 9.81 -10.06 -22.56
C GLY A 335 9.16 -10.65 -21.32
N MET A 336 8.26 -11.63 -21.48
CA MET A 336 7.66 -12.39 -20.38
C MET A 336 8.71 -13.15 -19.56
N LEU A 337 9.60 -13.87 -20.24
CA LEU A 337 10.67 -14.64 -19.59
C LEU A 337 11.60 -13.71 -18.78
N LEU A 338 12.07 -12.65 -19.42
CA LEU A 338 12.95 -11.68 -18.76
C LEU A 338 12.20 -10.94 -17.63
N GLY A 339 10.94 -10.60 -17.85
CA GLY A 339 10.09 -9.95 -16.85
C GLY A 339 9.85 -10.82 -15.63
N PHE A 340 9.56 -12.10 -15.83
CA PHE A 340 9.40 -13.08 -14.76
C PHE A 340 10.70 -13.28 -13.95
N LEU A 341 11.82 -13.49 -14.64
CA LEU A 341 13.11 -13.62 -13.98
C LEU A 341 13.51 -12.35 -13.20
N SER A 342 13.23 -11.19 -13.77
CA SER A 342 13.49 -9.92 -13.08
C SER A 342 12.57 -9.70 -11.89
N ALA A 343 11.29 -10.00 -12.00
CA ALA A 343 10.32 -9.92 -10.90
C ALA A 343 10.75 -10.81 -9.74
N ARG A 344 11.15 -12.07 -10.05
CA ARG A 344 11.65 -13.01 -9.05
C ARG A 344 12.93 -12.50 -8.39
N GLY A 345 13.91 -12.00 -9.16
CA GLY A 345 15.13 -11.44 -8.62
C GLY A 345 14.90 -10.19 -7.75
N ILE A 346 13.93 -9.34 -8.11
CA ILE A 346 13.51 -8.18 -7.31
C ILE A 346 12.86 -8.64 -6.00
N LEU A 347 11.97 -9.63 -6.06
CA LEU A 347 11.31 -10.18 -4.89
C LEU A 347 12.29 -10.91 -3.97
N GLU A 348 13.21 -11.72 -4.50
CA GLU A 348 14.26 -12.36 -3.72
C GLU A 348 15.22 -11.33 -3.09
N ALA A 349 15.53 -10.25 -3.77
CA ALA A 349 16.29 -9.15 -3.20
C ALA A 349 15.51 -8.40 -2.10
N ALA A 350 14.19 -8.24 -2.29
CA ALA A 350 13.32 -7.59 -1.31
C ALA A 350 13.19 -8.42 -0.02
N THR A 351 13.20 -9.77 -0.07
CA THR A 351 13.10 -10.62 1.14
C THR A 351 14.28 -10.49 2.10
N GLY A 352 15.46 -10.11 1.61
CA GLY A 352 16.64 -9.84 2.44
C GLY A 352 16.66 -8.43 3.02
N LEU A 353 15.68 -7.64 2.71
CA LEU A 353 15.65 -6.21 2.94
C LEU A 353 14.35 -5.74 3.64
N VAL A 354 13.30 -6.56 3.77
CA VAL A 354 12.02 -6.19 4.41
C VAL A 354 11.90 -6.88 5.75
N SER A 355 11.55 -6.13 6.80
CA SER A 355 11.32 -6.69 8.12
C SER A 355 10.16 -7.70 8.07
N PRO A 356 10.37 -8.94 8.55
CA PRO A 356 9.33 -9.98 8.56
C PRO A 356 8.08 -9.56 9.31
N GLU A 357 8.23 -8.76 10.35
CA GLU A 357 7.19 -8.25 11.24
C GLU A 357 6.13 -7.41 10.52
N LEU A 358 6.51 -6.67 9.46
CA LEU A 358 5.57 -5.95 8.60
C LEU A 358 4.52 -6.87 7.94
N PHE A 359 4.81 -8.17 7.88
CA PHE A 359 3.93 -9.18 7.30
C PHE A 359 3.38 -10.17 8.35
N LEU A 360 3.53 -9.86 9.64
CA LEU A 360 3.15 -10.74 10.76
C LEU A 360 3.82 -12.12 10.69
N VAL A 361 5.06 -12.16 10.21
CA VAL A 361 5.89 -13.35 10.05
C VAL A 361 7.05 -13.26 11.03
N GLN A 362 7.35 -14.33 11.73
CA GLN A 362 8.35 -14.32 12.82
C GLN A 362 9.80 -14.22 12.32
N ASP A 363 10.08 -14.78 11.12
CA ASP A 363 11.43 -14.90 10.59
C ASP A 363 11.56 -14.53 9.12
N ALA A 364 12.73 -13.98 8.73
CA ALA A 364 13.08 -13.73 7.33
C ALA A 364 13.07 -15.03 6.48
N SER A 365 13.24 -16.21 7.08
CA SER A 365 13.13 -17.50 6.39
C SER A 365 11.69 -17.88 6.06
N GLU A 366 10.75 -17.54 6.92
CA GLU A 366 9.32 -17.74 6.72
C GLU A 366 8.78 -16.77 5.67
N LEU A 367 9.18 -15.50 5.72
CA LEU A 367 8.89 -14.52 4.67
C LEU A 367 9.40 -14.97 3.30
N LYS A 368 10.60 -15.55 3.26
CA LYS A 368 11.19 -16.09 2.03
C LYS A 368 10.41 -17.29 1.49
N THR A 369 9.94 -18.18 2.35
CA THR A 369 9.07 -19.31 1.97
C THR A 369 7.71 -18.81 1.49
N LEU A 370 7.08 -17.88 2.17
CA LEU A 370 5.82 -17.26 1.76
C LEU A 370 5.92 -16.60 0.38
N ILE A 371 6.98 -15.83 0.15
CA ILE A 371 7.21 -15.19 -1.16
C ILE A 371 7.51 -16.25 -2.22
N ALA A 372 8.27 -17.31 -1.90
CA ALA A 372 8.59 -18.38 -2.83
C ALA A 372 7.33 -19.19 -3.22
N GLU A 373 6.47 -19.50 -2.27
CA GLU A 373 5.20 -20.19 -2.50
C GLU A 373 4.21 -19.33 -3.34
N ASN A 374 4.14 -18.04 -3.04
CA ASN A 374 3.26 -17.10 -3.75
C ASN A 374 3.88 -16.51 -5.04
N SER A 375 5.19 -16.64 -5.24
CA SER A 375 5.88 -16.28 -6.49
C SER A 375 5.73 -17.33 -7.59
N SER A 376 4.87 -18.33 -7.39
CA SER A 376 4.51 -19.27 -8.44
C SER A 376 4.00 -18.53 -9.69
N LEU A 377 4.31 -19.06 -10.88
CA LEU A 377 3.92 -18.54 -12.18
C LEU A 377 2.39 -18.30 -12.23
N ASN A 378 1.97 -17.06 -12.01
CA ASN A 378 0.57 -16.72 -12.27
C ASN A 378 0.36 -16.61 -13.78
N GLY A 379 0.01 -17.74 -14.40
CA GLY A 379 -0.18 -17.85 -15.84
C GLY A 379 -1.21 -16.87 -16.39
N THR A 380 -2.23 -16.54 -15.60
CA THR A 380 -3.28 -15.58 -15.99
C THR A 380 -2.69 -14.16 -16.15
N LEU A 381 -1.89 -13.72 -15.21
CA LEU A 381 -1.25 -12.40 -15.26
C LEU A 381 -0.19 -12.32 -16.36
N LEU A 382 0.53 -13.42 -16.65
CA LEU A 382 1.44 -13.50 -17.78
C LEU A 382 0.71 -13.36 -19.11
N VAL A 383 -0.36 -14.11 -19.34
CA VAL A 383 -1.16 -14.00 -20.55
C VAL A 383 -1.75 -12.60 -20.69
N LEU A 384 -2.25 -12.03 -19.60
CA LEU A 384 -2.81 -10.67 -19.58
C LEU A 384 -1.76 -9.63 -19.96
N SER A 385 -0.53 -9.71 -19.41
CA SER A 385 0.56 -8.78 -19.74
C SER A 385 0.94 -8.83 -21.22
N GLY A 386 0.98 -10.04 -21.79
CA GLY A 386 1.21 -10.23 -23.23
C GLY A 386 0.08 -9.70 -24.11
N ALA A 387 -1.17 -9.93 -23.71
CA ALA A 387 -2.35 -9.42 -24.42
C ALA A 387 -2.40 -7.88 -24.40
N ILE A 388 -2.12 -7.27 -23.24
CA ILE A 388 -2.04 -5.81 -23.08
C ILE A 388 -0.94 -5.23 -23.98
N THR A 389 0.27 -5.83 -23.96
CA THR A 389 1.38 -5.37 -24.80
C THR A 389 1.06 -5.50 -26.27
N LEU A 390 0.46 -6.61 -26.71
CA LEU A 390 0.02 -6.82 -28.09
C LEU A 390 -1.00 -5.76 -28.51
N ALA A 391 -2.02 -5.51 -27.67
CA ALA A 391 -3.03 -4.50 -27.94
C ALA A 391 -2.41 -3.12 -28.11
N PHE A 392 -1.54 -2.70 -27.18
CA PHE A 392 -0.85 -1.40 -27.28
C PHE A 392 0.08 -1.29 -28.48
N ALA A 393 0.82 -2.36 -28.82
CA ALA A 393 1.66 -2.40 -30.02
C ALA A 393 0.83 -2.23 -31.30
N LEU A 394 -0.33 -2.88 -31.38
CA LEU A 394 -1.26 -2.73 -32.50
C LEU A 394 -1.86 -1.33 -32.54
N PHE A 395 -2.32 -0.79 -31.41
CA PHE A 395 -2.81 0.60 -31.34
C PHE A 395 -1.75 1.60 -31.77
N ALA A 396 -0.50 1.43 -31.34
CA ALA A 396 0.62 2.27 -31.76
C ALA A 396 0.94 2.15 -33.27
N ALA A 397 0.70 1.00 -33.86
CA ALA A 397 0.91 0.77 -35.29
C ALA A 397 -0.16 1.40 -36.19
N LEU A 398 -1.40 1.56 -35.71
CA LEU A 398 -2.54 2.03 -36.50
C LEU A 398 -2.30 3.37 -37.21
N PRO A 399 -1.81 4.45 -36.55
CA PRO A 399 -1.56 5.72 -37.22
C PRO A 399 -0.43 5.63 -38.24
N ALA A 400 0.60 4.82 -37.99
CA ALA A 400 1.70 4.60 -38.94
C ALA A 400 1.21 3.85 -40.19
N ALA A 401 0.42 2.80 -39.99
CA ALA A 401 -0.19 2.02 -41.08
C ALA A 401 -1.17 2.86 -41.90
N ARG A 402 -1.98 3.71 -41.24
CA ARG A 402 -2.85 4.67 -41.96
C ARG A 402 -2.06 5.66 -42.80
N SER A 403 -0.92 6.11 -42.32
CA SER A 403 -0.05 7.05 -43.05
C SER A 403 0.54 6.39 -44.31
N ALA A 404 0.98 5.13 -44.23
CA ALA A 404 1.45 4.33 -45.36
C ALA A 404 0.36 4.11 -46.41
N ALA A 405 -0.84 3.72 -45.96
CA ALA A 405 -1.99 3.47 -46.85
C ALA A 405 -2.50 4.72 -47.60
N ARG A 406 -2.24 5.91 -47.05
CA ARG A 406 -2.64 7.22 -47.69
C ARG A 406 -1.63 7.81 -48.65
N VAL A 407 -0.47 7.19 -48.84
CA VAL A 407 0.57 7.70 -49.76
C VAL A 407 0.06 7.67 -51.18
N SER A 408 0.13 8.84 -51.88
CA SER A 408 -0.17 8.95 -53.30
C SER A 408 1.01 8.41 -54.14
N PRO A 409 0.80 7.53 -55.14
CA PRO A 409 1.87 7.04 -56.02
C PRO A 409 2.71 8.17 -56.65
N ILE A 410 2.02 9.19 -57.16
CA ILE A 410 2.65 10.32 -57.81
C ILE A 410 3.55 11.13 -56.86
N MET A 411 3.05 11.41 -55.62
CA MET A 411 3.83 12.14 -54.62
C MET A 411 5.01 11.31 -54.06
N ALA A 412 4.86 9.99 -53.98
CA ALA A 412 5.92 9.11 -53.54
C ALA A 412 7.08 9.02 -54.52
N MET A 413 6.78 9.05 -55.84
CA MET A 413 7.77 8.92 -56.89
C MET A 413 8.41 10.28 -57.27
N SER A 414 7.67 11.42 -57.19
CA SER A 414 8.18 12.74 -57.61
C SER A 414 9.07 13.41 -56.57
N GLY A 415 9.09 12.94 -55.32
CA GLY A 415 9.97 13.53 -54.28
C GLY A 415 9.69 14.98 -53.91
N THR A 416 8.74 15.64 -54.54
CA THR A 416 8.50 17.09 -54.42
C THR A 416 7.35 17.39 -53.44
N ASN A 417 7.67 17.58 -52.19
CA ASN A 417 6.78 18.22 -51.22
C ASN A 417 7.25 19.65 -50.85
N LEU A 418 7.49 20.48 -51.83
CA LEU A 418 7.88 21.87 -51.61
C LEU A 418 6.70 22.82 -51.80
N LYS A 419 5.73 22.86 -50.91
CA LYS A 419 4.91 24.04 -50.67
C LYS A 419 5.72 25.06 -49.88
N ILE A 420 6.56 25.85 -50.59
CA ILE A 420 7.30 26.97 -49.99
C ILE A 420 6.29 28.10 -49.74
N ARG A 421 5.78 28.19 -48.53
CA ARG A 421 4.98 29.34 -48.07
C ARG A 421 5.93 30.44 -47.62
N ARG A 422 6.26 31.38 -48.48
CA ARG A 422 7.05 32.57 -48.15
C ARG A 422 6.27 33.44 -47.18
N ARG A 423 6.66 33.47 -45.90
CA ARG A 423 6.22 34.50 -44.94
C ARG A 423 7.33 35.54 -44.82
N LYS A 424 7.01 36.82 -45.09
CA LYS A 424 7.91 37.95 -44.80
C LYS A 424 8.14 37.95 -43.28
N ARG A 425 9.37 37.74 -42.83
CA ARG A 425 9.77 37.86 -41.43
C ARG A 425 10.53 39.15 -41.21
N LYS A 426 10.19 39.83 -40.08
CA LYS A 426 10.99 40.98 -39.60
C LYS A 426 12.37 40.46 -39.18
N THR A 427 13.43 41.13 -39.62
CA THR A 427 14.83 40.84 -39.24
C THR A 427 15.02 41.12 -37.77
N LYS A 428 15.23 40.09 -36.97
CA LYS A 428 15.70 40.18 -35.56
C LYS A 428 17.22 39.96 -35.55
N LYS A 429 17.96 40.77 -34.79
CA LYS A 429 19.39 40.48 -34.50
C LYS A 429 19.51 39.10 -33.91
N ILE A 430 20.28 38.23 -34.51
CA ILE A 430 20.54 36.84 -34.06
C ILE A 430 21.84 36.87 -33.27
N HIS A 431 21.76 36.62 -31.94
CA HIS A 431 22.93 36.61 -31.08
C HIS A 431 23.69 35.27 -31.17
N ASN A 432 22.94 34.16 -31.31
CA ASN A 432 23.49 32.80 -31.45
C ASN A 432 22.79 32.13 -32.64
N PHE A 433 23.54 31.96 -33.73
CA PHE A 433 23.02 31.40 -34.97
C PHE A 433 22.61 29.95 -34.82
N GLU A 434 23.40 29.16 -34.14
CA GLU A 434 23.20 27.71 -33.92
C GLU A 434 21.92 27.43 -33.12
N ALA A 435 21.69 28.15 -32.02
CA ALA A 435 20.49 28.01 -31.21
C ALA A 435 19.23 28.46 -31.98
N TYR A 436 19.34 29.55 -32.73
CA TYR A 436 18.24 30.04 -33.55
C TYR A 436 17.88 29.04 -34.65
N TYR A 437 18.88 28.47 -35.32
CA TYR A 437 18.70 27.49 -36.38
C TYR A 437 18.09 26.19 -35.84
N ALA A 438 18.58 25.71 -34.70
CA ALA A 438 17.99 24.55 -33.97
C ALA A 438 16.49 24.77 -33.70
N ARG A 439 16.10 25.96 -33.19
CA ARG A 439 14.70 26.29 -32.93
C ARG A 439 13.84 26.30 -34.21
N LEU A 440 14.39 26.72 -35.34
CA LEU A 440 13.71 26.67 -36.64
C LEU A 440 13.50 25.22 -37.10
N ASN A 441 14.47 24.34 -36.85
CA ASN A 441 14.40 22.92 -37.19
C ASN A 441 13.26 22.21 -36.41
N LEU A 442 13.12 22.49 -35.11
CA LEU A 442 11.99 22.00 -34.31
C LEU A 442 10.63 22.39 -34.88
N LYS A 443 10.49 23.64 -35.36
CA LYS A 443 9.24 24.13 -35.91
C LYS A 443 8.94 23.57 -37.31
N ARG A 444 9.95 23.13 -38.06
CA ARG A 444 9.81 22.61 -39.43
C ARG A 444 9.10 21.25 -39.44
N ASN A 445 9.43 20.36 -38.49
CA ASN A 445 8.88 19.00 -38.37
C ASN A 445 8.01 18.84 -37.12
N LYS A 446 7.01 19.71 -36.95
CA LYS A 446 6.17 19.78 -35.74
C LYS A 446 5.64 18.44 -35.24
N GLY A 447 5.18 17.55 -36.13
CA GLY A 447 4.59 16.28 -35.76
C GLY A 447 5.63 15.32 -35.16
N ARG A 448 6.86 15.29 -35.68
CA ARG A 448 7.94 14.45 -35.14
C ARG A 448 8.45 15.03 -33.82
N THR A 449 8.69 16.34 -33.77
CA THR A 449 9.08 17.07 -32.57
C THR A 449 8.09 16.87 -31.43
N ALA A 450 6.77 16.97 -31.70
CA ALA A 450 5.74 16.77 -30.70
C ALA A 450 5.74 15.34 -30.11
N ILE A 451 5.92 14.32 -30.93
CA ILE A 451 5.94 12.92 -30.47
C ILE A 451 7.17 12.66 -29.60
N THR A 452 8.34 13.17 -29.99
CA THR A 452 9.56 13.02 -29.21
C THR A 452 9.44 13.74 -27.87
N ILE A 453 8.92 14.97 -27.86
CA ILE A 453 8.66 15.71 -26.62
C ILE A 453 7.65 14.96 -25.76
N LEU A 454 6.55 14.47 -26.32
CA LEU A 454 5.52 13.74 -25.58
C LEU A 454 6.08 12.46 -24.92
N SER A 455 6.92 11.72 -25.63
CA SER A 455 7.56 10.52 -25.06
C SER A 455 8.49 10.86 -23.89
N LEU A 456 9.25 11.96 -24.01
CA LEU A 456 10.10 12.44 -22.91
C LEU A 456 9.27 12.96 -21.73
N VAL A 457 8.20 13.70 -22.01
CA VAL A 457 7.23 14.18 -21.01
C VAL A 457 6.71 13.01 -20.19
N MET A 458 6.28 11.92 -20.84
CA MET A 458 5.81 10.73 -20.14
C MET A 458 6.87 10.12 -19.22
N SER A 459 8.11 10.02 -19.70
CA SER A 459 9.22 9.48 -18.86
C SER A 459 9.50 10.37 -17.65
N ILE A 460 9.49 11.70 -17.82
CA ILE A 460 9.71 12.67 -16.73
C ILE A 460 8.53 12.64 -15.75
N THR A 461 7.31 12.55 -16.24
CA THR A 461 6.09 12.46 -15.42
C THR A 461 6.14 11.22 -14.52
N VAL A 462 6.48 10.06 -15.08
CA VAL A 462 6.61 8.81 -14.31
C VAL A 462 7.74 8.92 -13.28
N PHE A 463 8.88 9.50 -13.66
CA PHE A 463 9.99 9.74 -12.72
C PHE A 463 9.54 10.56 -11.51
N ILE A 464 8.93 11.73 -11.75
CA ILE A 464 8.49 12.63 -10.67
C ILE A 464 7.38 11.99 -9.83
N ALA A 465 6.45 11.29 -10.45
CA ALA A 465 5.37 10.60 -9.74
C ALA A 465 5.90 9.49 -8.81
N LEU A 466 6.84 8.67 -9.28
CA LEU A 466 7.46 7.61 -8.47
C LEU A 466 8.34 8.17 -7.36
N GLN A 467 9.11 9.23 -7.65
CA GLN A 467 9.95 9.90 -6.68
C GLN A 467 9.09 10.64 -5.63
N GLY A 468 7.99 11.26 -6.04
CA GLY A 468 7.00 11.88 -5.15
C GLY A 468 6.38 10.85 -4.22
N PHE A 469 5.96 9.68 -4.75
CA PHE A 469 5.47 8.57 -3.94
C PHE A 469 6.51 8.09 -2.92
N SER A 470 7.77 7.93 -3.35
CA SER A 470 8.88 7.55 -2.46
C SER A 470 9.13 8.60 -1.36
N SER A 471 8.99 9.90 -1.67
CA SER A 471 9.17 10.97 -0.67
C SER A 471 8.02 11.05 0.34
N LEU A 472 6.79 10.69 -0.05
CA LEU A 472 5.65 10.59 0.86
C LEU A 472 5.84 9.46 1.87
N LEU A 473 6.35 8.33 1.42
CA LEU A 473 6.71 7.24 2.33
C LEU A 473 7.81 7.66 3.31
N ASN A 474 8.79 8.45 2.85
CA ASN A 474 9.87 8.96 3.70
C ASN A 474 9.39 10.06 4.67
N ALA A 475 8.36 10.83 4.32
CA ALA A 475 7.75 11.81 5.22
C ALA A 475 7.01 11.15 6.39
N ALA A 476 6.51 9.92 6.20
CA ALA A 476 5.97 9.12 7.30
C ALA A 476 7.04 8.73 8.33
N SER A 477 8.34 8.73 7.97
CA SER A 477 9.46 8.54 8.90
C SER A 477 9.86 9.80 9.67
N ALA A 478 9.33 10.97 9.32
CA ALA A 478 9.51 12.22 10.08
C ALA A 478 8.65 12.25 11.37
N LEU A 479 7.97 11.17 11.71
CA LEU A 479 7.38 10.95 13.04
C LEU A 479 8.46 10.77 14.12
N GLN A 480 9.73 10.65 13.73
CA GLN A 480 10.89 10.43 14.57
C GLN A 480 11.15 11.51 15.63
N ASP A 481 10.69 12.73 15.40
CA ASP A 481 11.01 13.84 16.33
C ASP A 481 9.92 14.10 17.39
N ASN A 482 8.85 13.27 17.45
CA ASN A 482 7.68 13.55 18.30
C ASN A 482 7.30 12.43 19.28
N HIS A 483 8.12 11.40 19.47
CA HIS A 483 7.83 10.38 20.48
C HIS A 483 8.41 10.72 21.85
N VAL A 484 7.75 10.26 22.90
CA VAL A 484 8.22 10.32 24.28
C VAL A 484 9.10 9.10 24.56
N GLY A 485 10.31 9.31 25.07
CA GLY A 485 11.23 8.23 25.44
C GLY A 485 11.91 7.54 24.24
N ASP A 486 12.74 6.57 24.56
CA ASP A 486 13.46 5.72 23.59
C ASP A 486 12.72 4.41 23.31
N TYR A 487 11.87 3.98 24.23
CA TYR A 487 11.05 2.77 24.15
C TYR A 487 9.60 3.08 24.53
N GLN A 488 8.70 2.29 24.00
CA GLN A 488 7.30 2.22 24.37
C GLN A 488 7.01 0.82 24.88
N ILE A 489 6.56 0.66 26.11
CA ILE A 489 6.21 -0.61 26.74
C ILE A 489 4.73 -0.54 27.06
N THR A 490 3.92 -1.39 26.47
CA THR A 490 2.46 -1.31 26.52
C THR A 490 1.85 -2.61 27.02
N ASN A 491 0.85 -2.48 27.90
CA ASN A 491 -0.05 -3.56 28.26
C ASN A 491 -1.48 -3.01 28.33
N GLU A 492 -2.29 -3.35 27.36
CA GLU A 492 -3.65 -2.81 27.19
C GLU A 492 -4.69 -3.58 28.01
N SER A 493 -4.33 -4.72 28.63
CA SER A 493 -5.27 -5.63 29.29
C SER A 493 -5.09 -5.66 30.78
N ILE A 494 -3.91 -6.01 31.27
CA ILE A 494 -3.62 -6.22 32.70
C ILE A 494 -3.08 -4.93 33.32
N GLY A 495 -2.23 -4.22 32.56
CA GLY A 495 -1.54 -3.02 33.04
C GLY A 495 -0.32 -3.34 33.92
N PHE A 496 0.37 -2.28 34.31
CA PHE A 496 1.59 -2.31 35.13
C PHE A 496 1.33 -1.74 36.51
N THR A 497 2.03 -2.25 37.49
CA THR A 497 1.96 -1.72 38.87
C THR A 497 2.97 -0.60 39.10
N THR A 498 2.80 0.13 40.20
CA THR A 498 3.80 1.14 40.65
C THR A 498 5.16 0.49 40.95
N ASP A 499 5.19 -0.81 41.36
CA ASP A 499 6.44 -1.55 41.55
C ASP A 499 7.16 -1.83 40.23
N ASP A 500 6.42 -2.04 39.16
CA ASP A 500 6.97 -2.20 37.81
C ASP A 500 7.60 -0.90 37.31
N LEU A 501 6.92 0.23 37.51
CA LEU A 501 7.48 1.56 37.24
C LEU A 501 8.78 1.80 38.02
N ASN A 502 8.79 1.46 39.29
CA ASN A 502 9.97 1.59 40.16
C ASN A 502 11.11 0.65 39.72
N THR A 503 10.79 -0.51 39.14
CA THR A 503 11.77 -1.46 38.62
C THR A 503 12.48 -0.87 37.41
N LEU A 504 11.75 -0.23 36.49
CA LEU A 504 12.33 0.47 35.35
C LEU A 504 13.18 1.66 35.78
N ARG A 505 12.68 2.49 36.70
CA ARG A 505 13.41 3.66 37.23
C ARG A 505 14.72 3.30 37.97
N LYS A 506 14.84 2.10 38.51
CA LYS A 506 16.07 1.64 39.19
C LYS A 506 17.14 1.11 38.22
N ASN A 507 16.82 0.91 36.97
CA ASN A 507 17.80 0.45 36.00
C ASN A 507 18.81 1.58 35.70
N GLU A 508 20.11 1.27 35.77
CA GLU A 508 21.19 2.26 35.56
C GLU A 508 21.20 2.88 34.17
N ALA A 509 20.63 2.23 33.17
CA ALA A 509 20.50 2.72 31.81
C ALA A 509 19.41 3.76 31.65
N VAL A 510 18.42 3.83 32.56
CA VAL A 510 17.23 4.65 32.45
C VAL A 510 17.46 6.03 33.10
N GLN A 511 17.16 7.09 32.33
CA GLN A 511 17.19 8.47 32.79
C GLN A 511 15.87 8.86 33.46
N SER A 512 14.75 8.58 32.80
CA SER A 512 13.39 8.89 33.24
C SER A 512 12.39 7.90 32.63
N VAL A 513 11.22 7.79 33.26
CA VAL A 513 10.13 6.94 32.72
C VAL A 513 8.84 7.76 32.72
N ALA A 514 8.40 8.21 31.57
CA ALA A 514 7.07 8.76 31.42
C ALA A 514 6.05 7.61 31.46
N ALA A 515 4.90 7.83 32.08
CA ALA A 515 3.91 6.76 32.29
C ALA A 515 2.49 7.28 32.08
N ILE A 516 1.65 6.43 31.50
CA ILE A 516 0.24 6.72 31.21
C ILE A 516 -0.64 5.69 31.90
N GLN A 517 -1.67 6.19 32.58
CA GLN A 517 -2.82 5.42 33.01
C GLN A 517 -4.00 5.76 32.11
N PHE A 518 -4.80 4.78 31.73
CA PHE A 518 -5.90 5.00 30.80
C PHE A 518 -7.13 4.15 31.20
N SER A 519 -8.30 4.76 31.16
CA SER A 519 -9.59 4.06 31.28
C SER A 519 -10.57 4.61 30.24
N LEU A 520 -11.24 3.71 29.55
CA LEU A 520 -12.29 3.97 28.58
C LEU A 520 -13.63 3.52 29.15
N TYR A 521 -14.64 4.37 29.04
CA TYR A 521 -16.00 4.11 29.48
C TYR A 521 -16.97 4.32 28.31
N GLU A 522 -17.78 3.32 28.04
CA GLU A 522 -18.78 3.36 26.98
C GLU A 522 -20.18 3.58 27.55
N GLN A 523 -21.02 4.26 26.77
CA GLN A 523 -22.41 4.46 27.16
C GLN A 523 -23.20 3.15 26.95
N ASN A 524 -24.04 2.80 27.94
CA ASN A 524 -25.00 1.73 27.80
C ASN A 524 -26.19 2.14 26.90
N GLU A 525 -27.14 1.25 26.64
CA GLU A 525 -28.32 1.50 25.81
C GLU A 525 -29.18 2.69 26.29
N ASN A 526 -29.05 3.11 27.54
CA ASN A 526 -29.77 4.27 28.13
C ASN A 526 -28.94 5.57 28.07
N GLY A 527 -27.75 5.56 27.46
CA GLY A 527 -26.86 6.71 27.40
C GLY A 527 -26.18 7.05 28.73
N LEU A 528 -26.05 6.10 29.64
CA LEU A 528 -25.41 6.25 30.94
C LEU A 528 -24.11 5.44 30.99
N LEU A 529 -23.16 5.91 31.82
CA LEU A 529 -21.92 5.16 32.12
C LEU A 529 -22.17 4.34 33.38
N ASP A 530 -21.89 3.05 33.34
CA ASP A 530 -22.17 2.13 34.46
C ASP A 530 -21.11 2.19 35.56
N GLU A 531 -19.85 2.49 35.19
CA GLU A 531 -18.71 2.41 36.12
C GLU A 531 -18.27 3.75 36.70
N ILE A 532 -18.64 4.88 36.10
CA ILE A 532 -18.22 6.22 36.54
C ILE A 532 -19.38 7.22 36.44
N SER A 533 -19.50 8.10 37.43
CA SER A 533 -20.57 9.12 37.46
C SER A 533 -20.07 10.45 36.92
N LEU A 534 -20.84 11.08 36.04
CA LEU A 534 -20.62 12.43 35.51
C LEU A 534 -21.80 13.34 35.89
N GLU A 535 -21.52 14.61 36.20
CA GLU A 535 -22.57 15.62 36.39
C GLU A 535 -22.91 16.36 35.08
N PHE A 536 -22.23 16.02 33.97
CA PHE A 536 -22.57 16.53 32.63
C PHE A 536 -22.99 15.36 31.73
N GLN A 537 -23.70 15.67 30.65
CA GLN A 537 -24.23 14.66 29.72
C GLN A 537 -23.36 14.56 28.48
N LEU A 538 -22.96 13.34 28.15
CA LEU A 538 -22.35 13.01 26.88
C LEU A 538 -23.42 12.96 25.78
N LYS A 539 -23.07 13.29 24.55
CA LYS A 539 -23.93 13.06 23.39
C LYS A 539 -23.96 11.56 23.03
N PRO A 540 -25.04 11.08 22.40
CA PRO A 540 -25.17 9.67 22.05
C PRO A 540 -24.00 9.17 21.18
N GLY A 541 -23.44 8.04 21.57
CA GLY A 541 -22.33 7.39 20.85
C GLY A 541 -20.93 7.93 21.20
N GLU A 542 -20.82 8.93 22.08
CA GLU A 542 -19.53 9.37 22.61
C GLU A 542 -19.06 8.48 23.75
N THR A 543 -17.75 8.30 23.83
CA THR A 543 -17.09 7.65 24.97
C THR A 543 -16.60 8.67 25.98
N PHE A 544 -16.33 8.19 27.19
CA PHE A 544 -15.66 8.98 28.20
C PHE A 544 -14.31 8.32 28.56
N GLN A 545 -13.26 9.11 28.62
CA GLN A 545 -11.91 8.62 28.85
C GLN A 545 -11.26 9.38 29.99
N VAL A 546 -10.59 8.67 30.87
CA VAL A 546 -9.76 9.26 31.91
C VAL A 546 -8.32 8.86 31.66
N VAL A 547 -7.43 9.85 31.59
CA VAL A 547 -5.99 9.66 31.38
C VAL A 547 -5.24 10.21 32.57
N GLY A 548 -4.44 9.36 33.22
CA GLY A 548 -3.50 9.76 34.28
C GLY A 548 -2.10 9.88 33.71
N LEU A 549 -1.43 10.99 33.97
CA LEU A 549 -0.05 11.23 33.55
C LEU A 549 0.85 11.47 34.77
N ASN A 550 2.01 10.84 34.77
CA ASN A 550 3.02 11.10 35.78
C ASN A 550 3.79 12.41 35.50
N ASP A 551 4.61 12.86 36.49
CA ASP A 551 5.37 14.11 36.40
C ASP A 551 6.21 14.22 35.13
N GLU A 552 6.91 13.14 34.74
CA GLU A 552 7.80 13.13 33.60
C GLU A 552 7.02 13.28 32.27
N TYR A 553 5.80 12.76 32.21
CA TYR A 553 4.95 12.91 31.03
C TYR A 553 4.36 14.34 30.95
N TRP A 554 3.97 14.91 32.08
CA TRP A 554 3.46 16.29 32.11
C TRP A 554 4.49 17.30 31.60
N ASP A 555 5.74 17.15 32.01
CA ASP A 555 6.82 18.03 31.56
C ASP A 555 7.02 17.97 30.05
N TYR A 556 6.86 16.82 29.45
CA TYR A 556 6.90 16.65 27.99
C TYR A 556 5.62 17.20 27.30
N PHE A 557 4.45 16.83 27.81
CA PHE A 557 3.16 17.09 27.14
C PHE A 557 2.76 18.57 27.19
N MET A 558 3.00 19.26 28.29
CA MET A 558 2.54 20.62 28.53
C MET A 558 3.60 21.58 29.10
N GLY A 559 4.83 21.14 29.33
CA GLY A 559 5.86 21.93 29.98
C GLY A 559 6.10 23.32 29.37
N ASP A 560 6.08 23.38 28.04
CA ASP A 560 6.25 24.62 27.28
C ASP A 560 4.94 25.39 27.00
N GLN A 561 3.78 24.79 27.28
CA GLN A 561 2.47 25.33 26.90
C GLN A 561 1.66 25.90 28.06
N LEU A 562 2.02 25.55 29.29
CA LEU A 562 1.34 26.00 30.48
C LEU A 562 2.31 26.77 31.40
N PRO A 563 1.86 27.87 32.06
CA PRO A 563 2.62 28.49 33.11
C PRO A 563 2.88 27.54 34.30
N GLU A 564 4.05 27.64 34.94
CA GLU A 564 4.41 26.79 36.09
C GLU A 564 3.33 26.75 37.18
N GLU A 565 2.59 27.86 37.41
CA GLU A 565 1.48 27.92 38.37
C GLU A 565 0.31 26.98 37.97
N GLN A 566 -0.03 26.90 36.67
CA GLN A 566 -1.09 26.01 36.17
C GLN A 566 -0.64 24.55 36.15
N LEU A 567 0.60 24.28 35.78
CA LEU A 567 1.19 22.95 35.90
C LEU A 567 1.20 22.46 37.35
N GLY A 568 1.50 23.35 38.31
CA GLY A 568 1.37 23.08 39.74
C GLY A 568 -0.08 22.81 40.19
N GLN A 569 -1.08 23.44 39.56
CA GLN A 569 -2.50 23.15 39.83
C GLN A 569 -2.91 21.77 39.35
N LEU A 570 -2.45 21.33 38.17
CA LEU A 570 -2.66 19.95 37.67
C LEU A 570 -2.08 18.94 38.65
N LYS A 571 -0.83 19.09 39.02
CA LYS A 571 -0.13 18.23 40.01
C LYS A 571 -0.75 18.25 41.40
N SER A 572 -1.43 19.34 41.80
CA SER A 572 -2.12 19.42 43.09
C SER A 572 -3.48 18.70 43.15
N GLY A 573 -4.00 18.35 42.00
CA GLY A 573 -5.17 17.49 41.88
C GLY A 573 -6.54 18.14 41.87
N ASN A 574 -6.60 19.45 41.68
CA ASN A 574 -7.88 20.20 41.60
C ASN A 574 -8.19 20.69 40.19
N ALA A 575 -7.39 20.28 39.20
CA ALA A 575 -7.51 20.74 37.85
C ALA A 575 -7.32 19.60 36.83
N CYS A 576 -7.81 19.80 35.64
CA CYS A 576 -7.65 18.86 34.50
C CYS A 576 -7.46 19.61 33.20
N ILE A 577 -7.02 18.89 32.19
CA ILE A 577 -7.11 19.28 30.79
C ILE A 577 -8.21 18.42 30.15
N VAL A 578 -9.04 19.03 29.34
CA VAL A 578 -10.12 18.31 28.62
C VAL A 578 -9.84 18.36 27.13
N ARG A 579 -9.90 17.20 26.52
CA ARG A 579 -9.99 17.10 25.08
C ARG A 579 -11.43 16.82 24.70
N ASN A 580 -11.99 17.72 23.89
CA ASN A 580 -13.33 17.57 23.38
C ASN A 580 -13.39 16.55 22.24
N PRO A 581 -14.56 15.87 22.02
CA PRO A 581 -14.75 15.01 20.87
C PRO A 581 -14.52 15.77 19.55
N ILE A 582 -14.07 15.06 18.53
CA ILE A 582 -13.93 15.61 17.18
C ILE A 582 -15.32 15.77 16.58
N PRO A 583 -15.69 16.96 16.06
CA PRO A 583 -16.94 17.15 15.35
C PRO A 583 -17.02 16.22 14.15
N MET A 584 -18.06 15.37 14.11
CA MET A 584 -18.33 14.51 12.96
C MET A 584 -19.50 15.08 12.15
N SER A 585 -19.42 14.96 10.82
CA SER A 585 -20.51 15.32 9.93
C SER A 585 -20.91 14.11 9.07
N TYR A 586 -22.21 13.86 8.99
CA TYR A 586 -22.75 12.89 8.05
C TYR A 586 -23.54 13.65 6.97
N GLY A 587 -23.00 13.74 5.77
CA GLY A 587 -23.58 14.52 4.69
C GLY A 587 -23.59 16.03 4.99
N GLU A 588 -24.79 16.66 5.00
CA GLU A 588 -24.97 18.09 5.33
C GLU A 588 -25.23 18.32 6.83
N ASP A 589 -25.44 17.27 7.62
CA ASP A 589 -25.75 17.38 9.05
C ASP A 589 -24.46 17.29 9.88
N VAL A 590 -24.20 18.32 10.69
CA VAL A 590 -23.14 18.32 11.70
C VAL A 590 -23.76 17.76 12.98
N LEU A 591 -23.23 16.63 13.45
CA LEU A 591 -23.68 16.05 14.72
C LEU A 591 -23.28 16.97 15.88
N GLU A 592 -24.20 17.20 16.81
CA GLU A 592 -23.89 17.85 18.07
C GLU A 592 -22.91 16.97 18.87
N PHE A 593 -21.88 17.58 19.43
CA PHE A 593 -20.89 16.92 20.28
C PHE A 593 -20.81 17.62 21.64
N THR A 594 -20.31 16.89 22.64
CA THR A 594 -20.07 17.44 23.96
C THR A 594 -18.90 18.44 23.87
N ASN A 595 -19.16 19.68 24.25
CA ASN A 595 -18.15 20.75 24.25
C ASN A 595 -18.01 21.33 25.66
N ILE A 596 -16.82 21.23 26.23
CA ILE A 596 -16.44 21.75 27.54
C ILE A 596 -15.46 22.90 27.31
N GLU A 597 -15.67 24.02 27.97
CA GLU A 597 -14.81 25.20 27.79
C GLU A 597 -13.75 25.32 28.89
N ALA A 598 -12.62 25.93 28.58
CA ALA A 598 -11.57 26.23 29.58
C ALA A 598 -12.12 27.23 30.61
N GLY A 599 -11.86 26.96 31.88
CA GLY A 599 -12.34 27.73 33.03
C GLY A 599 -13.64 27.20 33.62
N GLU A 600 -14.27 26.19 33.01
CA GLU A 600 -15.41 25.48 33.60
C GLU A 600 -14.95 24.53 34.72
N ASN A 601 -15.83 24.25 35.65
CA ASN A 601 -15.66 23.18 36.63
C ASN A 601 -16.50 22.00 36.18
N ILE A 602 -15.90 20.83 36.08
CA ILE A 602 -16.56 19.56 35.78
C ILE A 602 -16.52 18.65 36.99
N CYS A 603 -17.57 17.88 37.22
CA CYS A 603 -17.61 16.87 38.27
C CYS A 603 -17.53 15.48 37.67
N VAL A 604 -16.50 14.74 38.04
CA VAL A 604 -16.22 13.36 37.62
C VAL A 604 -16.05 12.51 38.87
N ALA A 605 -16.80 11.42 38.98
CA ALA A 605 -16.80 10.53 40.15
C ALA A 605 -16.97 11.27 41.49
N GLY A 606 -17.76 12.38 41.52
CA GLY A 606 -17.99 13.19 42.71
C GLY A 606 -16.83 14.14 43.05
N MET A 607 -15.81 14.26 42.22
CA MET A 607 -14.72 15.23 42.36
C MET A 607 -14.90 16.38 41.39
N GLU A 608 -14.83 17.61 41.92
CA GLU A 608 -14.84 18.85 41.15
C GLU A 608 -13.45 19.15 40.59
N LEU A 609 -13.30 19.26 39.30
CA LEU A 609 -12.06 19.55 38.59
C LEU A 609 -12.21 20.83 37.77
N ASN A 610 -11.27 21.77 37.93
CA ASN A 610 -11.20 22.97 37.11
C ASN A 610 -10.51 22.67 35.76
N VAL A 611 -11.18 22.97 34.66
CA VAL A 611 -10.65 22.78 33.30
C VAL A 611 -9.69 23.93 32.98
N LEU A 612 -8.39 23.71 33.06
CA LEU A 612 -7.39 24.76 32.79
C LEU A 612 -7.25 25.05 31.29
N LYS A 613 -7.38 24.03 30.47
CA LYS A 613 -7.21 24.12 29.02
C LYS A 613 -8.06 23.08 28.34
N THR A 614 -8.54 23.41 27.15
CA THR A 614 -9.17 22.46 26.24
C THR A 614 -8.28 22.23 25.03
N LEU A 615 -8.32 21.00 24.51
CA LEU A 615 -7.62 20.56 23.31
C LEU A 615 -8.66 20.22 22.25
N ASP A 616 -8.47 20.68 21.02
CA ASP A 616 -9.38 20.50 19.92
C ASP A 616 -8.76 19.63 18.82
N GLY A 617 -9.60 18.90 18.10
CA GLY A 617 -9.17 18.09 16.98
C GLY A 617 -8.31 16.88 17.38
N HIS A 618 -7.37 16.52 16.51
CA HIS A 618 -6.45 15.40 16.73
C HIS A 618 -5.23 15.78 17.60
N ASP A 619 -5.04 17.07 17.82
CA ASP A 619 -3.91 17.55 18.62
C ASP A 619 -4.10 17.15 20.09
N GLY A 620 -3.05 16.58 20.68
CA GLY A 620 -3.04 16.18 22.09
C GLY A 620 -3.91 14.96 22.44
N TYR A 621 -4.32 14.15 21.46
CA TYR A 621 -4.95 12.86 21.76
C TYR A 621 -3.94 11.92 22.41
N LEU A 622 -4.29 11.43 23.59
CA LEU A 622 -3.53 10.44 24.32
C LEU A 622 -4.27 9.11 24.23
N GLY A 623 -3.73 8.18 23.46
CA GLY A 623 -4.18 6.80 23.36
C GLY A 623 -3.15 5.85 23.95
N ILE A 624 -3.43 4.59 23.99
CA ILE A 624 -2.50 3.55 24.43
C ILE A 624 -2.06 2.76 23.21
N GLY A 625 -0.77 2.55 23.09
CA GLY A 625 -0.17 1.73 22.05
C GLY A 625 -0.61 2.14 20.65
N ASN A 626 -0.97 1.14 19.82
CA ASN A 626 -1.56 1.33 18.49
C ASN A 626 -3.10 1.26 18.52
N GLY A 627 -3.71 1.42 19.70
CA GLY A 627 -5.17 1.36 19.88
C GLY A 627 -5.90 2.34 18.98
N GLY A 628 -7.03 1.89 18.43
CA GLY A 628 -7.83 2.69 17.53
C GLY A 628 -8.35 3.97 18.20
N PHE A 629 -8.45 5.06 17.45
CA PHE A 629 -9.06 6.30 17.90
C PHE A 629 -10.54 6.06 18.25
N THR A 630 -10.91 6.39 19.49
CA THR A 630 -12.30 6.37 19.96
C THR A 630 -12.74 7.80 20.24
N ASN A 631 -13.77 8.27 19.54
CA ASN A 631 -14.23 9.63 19.69
C ASN A 631 -15.01 9.81 21.01
N GLY A 632 -14.57 10.75 21.83
CA GLY A 632 -15.20 11.00 23.12
C GLY A 632 -14.54 12.13 23.91
N VAL A 633 -15.09 12.42 25.07
CA VAL A 633 -14.52 13.38 26.03
C VAL A 633 -13.37 12.70 26.76
N GLN A 634 -12.17 13.28 26.68
CA GLN A 634 -10.99 12.80 27.38
C GLN A 634 -10.62 13.79 28.48
N VAL A 635 -10.61 13.32 29.73
CA VAL A 635 -10.19 14.09 30.90
C VAL A 635 -8.80 13.65 31.31
N ILE A 636 -7.84 14.56 31.23
CA ILE A 636 -6.42 14.31 31.47
C ILE A 636 -6.06 14.90 32.83
N VAL A 637 -5.59 14.06 33.75
CA VAL A 637 -5.27 14.41 35.16
C VAL A 637 -3.90 13.87 35.57
N ASP A 638 -3.43 14.30 36.75
CA ASP A 638 -2.26 13.70 37.38
C ASP A 638 -2.51 12.24 37.80
N ASP A 639 -1.49 11.38 37.77
CA ASP A 639 -1.60 9.95 38.08
C ASP A 639 -2.15 9.70 39.49
N ALA A 640 -1.82 10.55 40.48
CA ALA A 640 -2.38 10.47 41.82
C ALA A 640 -3.88 10.80 41.92
N ILE A 641 -4.42 11.50 40.90
CA ILE A 641 -5.84 11.83 40.81
C ILE A 641 -6.59 10.75 40.04
N TYR A 642 -5.93 10.17 39.05
CA TYR A 642 -6.49 9.07 38.26
C TYR A 642 -7.00 7.93 39.14
N GLU A 643 -6.20 7.46 40.10
CA GLU A 643 -6.60 6.40 41.05
C GLU A 643 -7.85 6.79 41.83
N ARG A 644 -7.94 8.05 42.25
CA ARG A 644 -9.10 8.55 42.98
C ARG A 644 -10.38 8.65 42.16
N LEU A 645 -10.27 8.93 40.86
CA LEU A 645 -11.40 9.01 39.93
C LEU A 645 -11.87 7.65 39.45
N THR A 646 -10.94 6.76 39.16
CA THR A 646 -11.25 5.48 38.50
C THR A 646 -11.23 4.27 39.44
N GLY A 647 -10.61 4.42 40.62
CA GLY A 647 -10.37 3.29 41.54
C GLY A 647 -9.31 2.30 41.04
N LYS A 648 -8.58 2.63 39.97
CA LYS A 648 -7.52 1.79 39.35
C LYS A 648 -6.17 2.44 39.62
N ASP A 649 -5.16 1.66 39.96
CA ASP A 649 -3.78 2.09 40.25
C ASP A 649 -2.77 1.58 39.21
N THR A 650 -3.26 0.99 38.11
CA THR A 650 -2.40 0.40 37.06
C THR A 650 -2.09 1.39 35.97
N TYR A 651 -0.86 1.30 35.46
CA TYR A 651 -0.38 2.01 34.28
C TYR A 651 -0.58 1.13 33.04
N SER A 652 -0.95 1.76 31.94
CA SER A 652 -1.15 1.05 30.67
C SER A 652 0.08 1.12 29.78
N GLU A 653 0.92 2.14 29.99
CA GLU A 653 2.08 2.37 29.12
C GLU A 653 3.22 3.00 29.90
N PHE A 654 4.45 2.53 29.63
CA PHE A 654 5.69 3.12 30.09
C PHE A 654 6.56 3.54 28.91
N LEU A 655 7.16 4.70 29.03
CA LEU A 655 7.97 5.36 28.00
C LEU A 655 9.34 5.72 28.59
N PRO A 656 10.26 4.74 28.75
CA PRO A 656 11.58 4.99 29.29
C PRO A 656 12.45 5.77 28.31
N THR A 657 13.15 6.78 28.84
CA THR A 657 14.25 7.49 28.17
C THR A 657 15.57 7.00 28.75
N LEU A 658 16.52 6.67 27.92
CA LEU A 658 17.83 6.19 28.33
C LEU A 658 18.82 7.32 28.57
N ASN A 659 19.81 7.05 29.41
CA ASN A 659 20.97 7.94 29.58
C ASN A 659 21.80 8.00 28.30
N GLU A 660 22.44 9.16 28.04
CA GLU A 660 23.39 9.28 26.93
C GLU A 660 24.52 8.25 27.04
N GLY A 661 24.64 7.38 26.03
CA GLY A 661 25.65 6.32 25.97
C GLY A 661 25.31 5.06 26.76
N ALA A 662 24.06 4.86 27.15
CA ALA A 662 23.60 3.61 27.76
C ALA A 662 23.83 2.41 26.82
N ASP A 663 24.14 1.24 27.41
CA ASP A 663 24.26 -0.01 26.69
C ASP A 663 22.86 -0.56 26.32
N ARG A 664 22.46 -0.27 25.07
CA ARG A 664 21.14 -0.65 24.57
C ARG A 664 20.95 -2.16 24.47
N GLU A 665 21.94 -2.92 24.07
CA GLU A 665 21.84 -4.39 23.94
C GLU A 665 21.55 -5.05 25.29
N ASN A 666 22.19 -4.57 26.34
CA ASN A 666 21.87 -5.01 27.72
C ASN A 666 20.48 -4.55 28.17
N PHE A 667 20.06 -3.36 27.76
CA PHE A 667 18.72 -2.87 28.10
C PHE A 667 17.63 -3.61 27.35
N ASP A 668 17.83 -3.96 26.07
CA ASP A 668 16.91 -4.78 25.29
C ASP A 668 16.70 -6.15 25.97
N THR A 669 17.77 -6.81 26.38
CA THR A 669 17.67 -8.06 27.14
C THR A 669 16.89 -7.90 28.47
N PHE A 670 17.08 -6.79 29.16
CA PHE A 670 16.33 -6.47 30.38
C PHE A 670 14.86 -6.24 30.08
N ILE A 671 14.53 -5.47 29.03
CA ILE A 671 13.15 -5.18 28.62
C ILE A 671 12.43 -6.44 28.18
N GLU A 672 13.08 -7.33 27.41
CA GLU A 672 12.51 -8.63 27.05
C GLU A 672 12.15 -9.45 28.29
N ALA A 673 13.07 -9.54 29.24
CA ALA A 673 12.82 -10.23 30.50
C ALA A 673 11.72 -9.57 31.33
N PHE A 674 11.63 -8.24 31.30
CA PHE A 674 10.57 -7.47 31.96
C PHE A 674 9.20 -7.74 31.34
N CYS A 675 9.08 -7.67 30.02
CA CYS A 675 7.86 -7.92 29.27
C CYS A 675 7.37 -9.38 29.44
N ASN A 676 8.26 -10.33 29.39
CA ASN A 676 7.93 -11.76 29.57
C ASN A 676 7.40 -12.09 30.98
N ARG A 677 7.58 -11.21 31.95
CA ARG A 677 7.05 -11.40 33.32
C ARG A 677 5.55 -11.08 33.42
N ILE A 678 5.06 -10.15 32.60
CA ILE A 678 3.66 -9.71 32.62
C ILE A 678 2.99 -10.08 31.31
N PRO A 679 2.07 -11.05 31.31
CA PRO A 679 1.43 -11.52 30.08
C PRO A 679 0.76 -10.40 29.28
N GLY A 680 0.84 -10.49 27.96
CA GLY A 680 0.26 -9.50 27.05
C GLY A 680 1.04 -8.17 26.94
N THR A 681 2.23 -8.08 27.54
CA THR A 681 3.10 -6.93 27.41
C THR A 681 3.90 -6.97 26.11
N THR A 682 3.94 -5.85 25.43
CA THR A 682 4.78 -5.64 24.23
C THR A 682 5.65 -4.42 24.43
N PHE A 683 6.76 -4.38 23.71
CA PHE A 683 7.58 -3.18 23.66
C PHE A 683 7.98 -2.82 22.23
N LEU A 684 8.23 -1.57 22.00
CA LEU A 684 8.72 -0.99 20.78
C LEU A 684 9.99 -0.20 21.08
N SER A 685 11.08 -0.49 20.39
CA SER A 685 12.27 0.38 20.40
C SER A 685 12.14 1.38 19.26
N TYR A 686 12.08 2.65 19.56
CA TYR A 686 11.96 3.68 18.53
C TYR A 686 13.19 3.74 17.62
N GLU A 687 14.40 3.58 18.15
CA GLU A 687 15.61 3.55 17.32
C GLU A 687 15.62 2.35 16.36
N GLU A 688 15.25 1.16 16.83
CA GLU A 688 15.19 -0.03 15.99
C GLU A 688 14.09 0.10 14.93
N THR A 689 12.90 0.57 15.32
CA THR A 689 11.79 0.84 14.39
C THR A 689 12.17 1.87 13.34
N ASP A 690 12.86 2.92 13.76
CA ASP A 690 13.37 3.94 12.86
C ASP A 690 14.40 3.38 11.88
N GLN A 691 15.29 2.51 12.34
CA GLN A 691 16.25 1.85 11.47
C GLN A 691 15.56 0.92 10.49
N GLN A 692 14.61 0.11 10.96
CA GLN A 692 13.81 -0.79 10.12
C GLN A 692 12.97 -0.02 9.10
N LEU A 693 12.35 1.09 9.51
CA LEU A 693 11.64 1.98 8.60
C LEU A 693 12.58 2.60 7.56
N LYS A 694 13.73 3.11 7.96
CA LYS A 694 14.75 3.66 7.03
C LYS A 694 15.22 2.60 6.04
N GLU A 695 15.48 1.39 6.49
CA GLU A 695 15.86 0.26 5.64
C GLU A 695 14.71 -0.10 4.69
N SER A 696 13.48 -0.21 5.17
CA SER A 696 12.30 -0.49 4.34
C SER A 696 12.06 0.60 3.30
N PHE A 697 12.20 1.87 3.66
CA PHE A 697 12.10 2.98 2.72
C PHE A 697 13.23 3.00 1.68
N ALA A 698 14.46 2.70 2.09
CA ALA A 698 15.59 2.58 1.16
C ALA A 698 15.35 1.50 0.11
N GLN A 699 14.64 0.45 0.46
CA GLN A 699 14.29 -0.67 -0.42
C GLN A 699 13.18 -0.31 -1.40
N ILE A 700 12.10 0.30 -0.93
CA ILE A 700 11.04 0.81 -1.80
C ILE A 700 11.64 1.83 -2.78
N GLN A 701 12.54 2.66 -2.29
CA GLN A 701 13.29 3.62 -3.12
C GLN A 701 14.17 2.91 -4.16
N MET A 702 14.85 1.81 -3.80
CA MET A 702 15.63 1.00 -4.74
C MET A 702 14.74 0.38 -5.82
N LEU A 703 13.56 -0.14 -5.48
CA LEU A 703 12.59 -0.64 -6.44
C LEU A 703 12.09 0.47 -7.37
N ALA A 704 11.77 1.64 -6.82
CA ALA A 704 11.38 2.82 -7.60
C ALA A 704 12.51 3.24 -8.56
N TRP A 705 13.77 3.25 -8.12
CA TRP A 705 14.93 3.52 -8.97
C TRP A 705 15.10 2.48 -10.09
N GLY A 706 14.82 1.21 -9.84
CA GLY A 706 14.76 0.17 -10.88
C GLY A 706 13.75 0.49 -11.97
N LEU A 707 12.53 0.88 -11.60
CA LEU A 707 11.50 1.31 -12.53
C LEU A 707 11.88 2.59 -13.29
N ILE A 708 12.42 3.57 -12.60
CA ILE A 708 12.90 4.83 -13.15
C ILE A 708 13.99 4.60 -14.20
N LEU A 709 14.97 3.76 -13.88
CA LEU A 709 16.05 3.39 -14.80
C LEU A 709 15.48 2.75 -16.07
N PHE A 710 14.49 1.89 -15.93
CA PHE A 710 13.84 1.22 -17.04
C PHE A 710 13.09 2.19 -17.97
N VAL A 711 12.28 3.08 -17.38
CA VAL A 711 11.57 4.14 -18.12
C VAL A 711 12.56 5.11 -18.76
N GLY A 712 13.66 5.41 -18.06
CA GLY A 712 14.77 6.20 -18.56
C GLY A 712 15.44 5.59 -19.80
N LEU A 713 15.70 4.27 -19.77
CA LEU A 713 16.26 3.54 -20.92
C LEU A 713 15.33 3.61 -22.14
N ILE A 714 14.01 3.44 -21.95
CA ILE A 714 13.02 3.61 -23.00
C ILE A 714 13.08 5.02 -23.57
N GLY A 715 13.19 6.05 -22.73
CA GLY A 715 13.33 7.44 -23.11
C GLY A 715 14.59 7.69 -23.94
N ILE A 716 15.73 7.20 -23.47
CA ILE A 716 17.04 7.32 -24.17
C ILE A 716 16.99 6.63 -25.53
N LEU A 717 16.47 5.42 -25.63
CA LEU A 717 16.31 4.69 -26.90
C LEU A 717 15.46 5.47 -27.89
N ASN A 718 14.39 6.10 -27.42
CA ASN A 718 13.53 6.95 -28.26
C ASN A 718 14.26 8.19 -28.77
N ILE A 719 15.06 8.83 -27.93
CA ILE A 719 15.88 10.00 -28.33
C ILE A 719 16.92 9.58 -29.36
N ILE A 720 17.70 8.53 -29.08
CA ILE A 720 18.72 8.00 -30.00
C ILE A 720 18.08 7.72 -31.36
N ASN A 721 16.96 7.00 -31.38
CA ASN A 721 16.27 6.65 -32.60
C ASN A 721 15.76 7.90 -33.37
N THR A 722 15.19 8.86 -32.65
CA THR A 722 14.69 10.10 -33.26
C THR A 722 15.82 10.96 -33.84
N VAL A 723 16.91 11.13 -33.09
CA VAL A 723 18.06 11.92 -33.52
C VAL A 723 18.78 11.22 -34.68
N TYR A 724 19.01 9.91 -34.56
CA TYR A 724 19.60 9.11 -35.65
C TYR A 724 18.82 9.28 -36.94
N THR A 725 17.51 9.21 -36.90
CA THR A 725 16.65 9.35 -38.05
C THR A 725 16.58 10.78 -38.56
N ASN A 726 16.53 11.80 -37.69
CA ASN A 726 16.56 13.19 -38.07
C ASN A 726 17.82 13.52 -38.84
N ILE A 727 18.94 12.99 -38.40
CA ILE A 727 20.24 13.21 -39.06
C ILE A 727 20.28 12.47 -40.39
N HIS A 728 19.93 11.19 -40.44
CA HIS A 728 19.93 10.36 -41.64
C HIS A 728 19.00 10.87 -42.76
N THR A 729 17.83 11.37 -42.43
CA THR A 729 16.88 11.94 -43.40
C THR A 729 17.31 13.33 -43.93
N ARG A 730 18.37 13.92 -43.36
CA ARG A 730 18.86 15.24 -43.68
C ARG A 730 20.32 15.25 -44.12
N VAL A 731 20.90 14.05 -44.40
CA VAL A 731 22.32 13.92 -44.76
C VAL A 731 22.66 14.82 -45.97
N THR A 732 21.84 14.83 -47.01
CA THR A 732 22.01 15.67 -48.20
C THR A 732 21.92 17.18 -47.85
N GLU A 733 20.97 17.58 -47.03
CA GLU A 733 20.85 18.96 -46.56
C GLU A 733 22.08 19.38 -45.72
N ILE A 734 22.56 18.47 -44.86
CA ILE A 734 23.79 18.67 -44.08
C ILE A 734 25.01 18.81 -45.00
N GLY A 735 25.11 17.93 -46.02
CA GLY A 735 26.16 18.01 -47.04
C GLY A 735 26.15 19.35 -47.77
N MET A 736 24.97 19.82 -48.22
CA MET A 736 24.83 21.14 -48.85
C MET A 736 25.21 22.31 -47.91
N GLN A 737 24.84 22.26 -46.63
CA GLN A 737 25.21 23.29 -45.65
C GLN A 737 26.74 23.35 -45.44
N ARG A 738 27.39 22.17 -45.36
CA ARG A 738 28.84 22.12 -45.30
C ARG A 738 29.51 22.60 -46.60
N ALA A 739 28.93 22.31 -47.74
CA ALA A 739 29.41 22.81 -49.01
C ALA A 739 29.32 24.35 -49.15
N ILE A 740 28.32 24.97 -48.53
CA ILE A 740 28.13 26.44 -48.49
C ILE A 740 29.01 27.10 -47.42
N GLY A 741 29.81 26.32 -46.63
CA GLY A 741 30.76 26.85 -45.68
C GLY A 741 30.40 26.69 -44.19
N MET A 742 29.36 25.93 -43.84
CA MET A 742 29.08 25.63 -42.43
C MET A 742 30.14 24.68 -41.86
N SER A 743 30.82 25.13 -40.80
CA SER A 743 31.81 24.30 -40.13
C SER A 743 31.21 23.06 -39.45
N ALA A 744 31.98 22.00 -39.31
CA ALA A 744 31.55 20.80 -38.60
C ALA A 744 31.20 21.11 -37.14
N ASP A 745 31.89 22.05 -36.50
CA ASP A 745 31.66 22.50 -35.13
C ASP A 745 30.32 23.25 -34.98
N SER A 746 30.01 24.17 -35.89
CA SER A 746 28.73 24.89 -35.90
C SER A 746 27.58 23.91 -36.14
N LEU A 747 27.75 22.94 -37.03
CA LEU A 747 26.79 21.85 -37.22
C LEU A 747 26.57 21.05 -35.94
N TYR A 748 27.67 20.64 -35.27
CA TYR A 748 27.61 19.88 -34.01
C TYR A 748 26.87 20.67 -32.92
N LYS A 749 27.18 21.97 -32.74
CA LYS A 749 26.51 22.87 -31.81
C LYS A 749 25.01 23.02 -32.11
N THR A 750 24.64 23.09 -33.39
CA THR A 750 23.23 23.20 -33.79
C THR A 750 22.42 21.99 -33.36
N PHE A 751 22.94 20.77 -33.52
CA PHE A 751 22.22 19.57 -33.10
C PHE A 751 22.21 19.39 -31.57
N LEU A 752 23.27 19.78 -30.85
CA LEU A 752 23.29 19.84 -29.40
C LEU A 752 22.20 20.79 -28.86
N TRP A 753 22.05 21.98 -29.47
CA TRP A 753 20.95 22.89 -29.13
C TRP A 753 19.58 22.28 -29.43
N GLU A 754 19.46 21.52 -30.51
CA GLU A 754 18.21 20.80 -30.82
C GLU A 754 17.89 19.76 -29.73
N GLY A 755 18.88 18.99 -29.29
CA GLY A 755 18.75 18.04 -28.16
C GLY A 755 18.41 18.75 -26.83
N ALA A 756 19.10 19.85 -26.52
CA ALA A 756 18.82 20.64 -25.31
C ALA A 756 17.38 21.20 -25.30
N TYR A 757 16.88 21.71 -26.44
CA TYR A 757 15.50 22.16 -26.53
C TYR A 757 14.48 21.03 -26.33
N TYR A 758 14.76 19.82 -26.83
CA TYR A 758 13.90 18.66 -26.53
C TYR A 758 13.82 18.40 -25.03
N GLY A 759 14.98 18.35 -24.36
CA GLY A 759 15.05 18.11 -22.91
C GLY A 759 14.35 19.21 -22.10
N ILE A 760 14.66 20.49 -22.37
CA ILE A 760 14.08 21.61 -21.60
C ILE A 760 12.56 21.69 -21.77
N ILE A 761 12.04 21.58 -23.01
CA ILE A 761 10.58 21.66 -23.23
C ILE A 761 9.87 20.47 -22.57
N ALA A 762 10.45 19.29 -22.69
CA ALA A 762 9.90 18.10 -22.08
C ALA A 762 9.92 18.18 -20.54
N SER A 763 11.01 18.73 -19.96
CA SER A 763 11.12 18.89 -18.50
C SER A 763 10.05 19.85 -17.96
N VAL A 764 9.83 20.99 -18.60
CA VAL A 764 8.79 21.93 -18.14
C VAL A 764 7.39 21.30 -18.15
N ILE A 765 7.03 20.63 -19.25
CA ILE A 765 5.70 20.00 -19.36
C ILE A 765 5.61 18.78 -18.45
N GLY A 766 6.65 17.96 -18.43
CA GLY A 766 6.71 16.72 -17.63
C GLY A 766 6.70 17.00 -16.13
N SER A 767 7.34 18.09 -15.69
CA SER A 767 7.31 18.49 -14.27
C SER A 767 5.92 18.92 -13.82
N VAL A 768 5.19 19.66 -14.65
CA VAL A 768 3.80 20.06 -14.35
C VAL A 768 2.91 18.81 -14.25
N LEU A 769 2.99 17.91 -15.23
CA LEU A 769 2.19 16.69 -15.21
C LEU A 769 2.61 15.72 -14.06
N GLY A 770 3.91 15.64 -13.79
CA GLY A 770 4.44 14.84 -12.68
C GLY A 770 3.94 15.36 -11.33
N TYR A 771 3.96 16.68 -11.13
CA TYR A 771 3.42 17.31 -9.93
C TYR A 771 1.90 17.03 -9.77
N VAL A 772 1.13 17.13 -10.85
CA VAL A 772 -0.29 16.75 -10.81
C VAL A 772 -0.47 15.29 -10.42
N CYS A 773 0.34 14.37 -10.95
CA CYS A 773 0.30 12.96 -10.55
C CYS A 773 0.64 12.79 -9.07
N THR A 774 1.60 13.54 -8.52
CA THR A 774 1.96 13.48 -7.10
C THR A 774 0.78 13.93 -6.23
N ILE A 775 0.07 15.01 -6.59
CA ILE A 775 -1.15 15.45 -5.89
C ILE A 775 -2.21 14.34 -5.87
N PHE A 776 -2.42 13.64 -6.99
CA PHE A 776 -3.38 12.53 -7.03
C PHE A 776 -2.95 11.32 -6.19
N ILE A 777 -1.64 11.05 -6.12
CA ILE A 777 -1.10 9.96 -5.29
C ILE A 777 -1.30 10.30 -3.81
N GLU A 778 -1.06 11.53 -3.40
CA GLU A 778 -1.26 11.96 -2.01
C GLU A 778 -2.74 12.07 -1.63
N ALA A 779 -3.58 12.61 -2.51
CA ALA A 779 -5.03 12.57 -2.31
C ALA A 779 -5.56 11.14 -2.13
N ALA A 780 -4.86 10.17 -2.71
CA ALA A 780 -5.16 8.75 -2.58
C ALA A 780 -4.76 8.15 -1.23
N THR A 781 -3.84 8.75 -0.50
CA THR A 781 -3.40 8.29 0.84
C THR A 781 -4.10 9.04 1.98
N SER A 782 -4.53 10.28 1.74
CA SER A 782 -5.12 11.17 2.77
C SER A 782 -6.64 11.38 2.65
N ASP A 783 -7.31 10.70 1.68
CA ASP A 783 -8.74 10.87 1.33
C ASP A 783 -9.18 12.32 1.06
N THR A 784 -8.25 13.28 1.05
CA THR A 784 -8.51 14.70 0.77
C THR A 784 -7.54 15.24 -0.28
N ILE A 785 -8.08 16.03 -1.24
CA ILE A 785 -7.22 16.71 -2.23
C ILE A 785 -6.59 17.94 -1.56
N GLN A 786 -5.33 17.79 -1.14
CA GLN A 786 -4.54 18.90 -0.61
C GLN A 786 -3.42 19.29 -1.59
N LEU A 787 -3.06 20.59 -1.57
CA LEU A 787 -1.92 21.07 -2.36
C LEU A 787 -0.62 20.68 -1.66
N VAL A 788 0.05 19.70 -2.22
CA VAL A 788 1.35 19.19 -1.76
C VAL A 788 2.46 20.22 -2.01
N ALA A 789 3.46 20.22 -1.16
CA ALA A 789 4.68 20.99 -1.40
C ALA A 789 5.32 20.60 -2.75
N ILE A 790 5.75 21.59 -3.54
CA ILE A 790 6.34 21.33 -4.86
C ILE A 790 7.63 20.51 -4.68
N PRO A 791 7.74 19.32 -5.30
CA PRO A 791 8.91 18.46 -5.17
C PRO A 791 10.10 19.01 -5.99
N VAL A 792 10.76 20.03 -5.45
CA VAL A 792 11.81 20.77 -6.16
C VAL A 792 12.99 19.88 -6.53
N MET A 793 13.46 19.01 -5.63
CA MET A 793 14.59 18.11 -5.88
C MET A 793 14.27 17.08 -6.97
N PRO A 794 13.18 16.32 -6.92
CA PRO A 794 12.77 15.42 -8.01
C PRO A 794 12.63 16.12 -9.36
N ILE A 795 12.11 17.34 -9.40
CA ILE A 795 12.00 18.12 -10.63
C ILE A 795 13.38 18.50 -11.18
N LEU A 796 14.30 18.89 -10.33
CA LEU A 796 15.65 19.27 -10.72
C LEU A 796 16.43 18.05 -11.23
N GLU A 797 16.38 16.93 -10.55
CA GLU A 797 16.99 15.65 -10.96
C GLU A 797 16.43 15.18 -12.31
N ALA A 798 15.10 15.13 -12.45
CA ALA A 798 14.45 14.78 -13.71
C ALA A 798 14.88 15.67 -14.87
N THR A 799 14.99 16.97 -14.61
CA THR A 799 15.43 17.95 -15.62
C THR A 799 16.88 17.72 -16.04
N LEU A 800 17.78 17.53 -15.09
CA LEU A 800 19.21 17.25 -15.35
C LEU A 800 19.37 15.94 -16.11
N LEU A 801 18.69 14.89 -15.68
CA LEU A 801 18.71 13.57 -16.33
C LEU A 801 18.16 13.65 -17.77
N ALA A 802 17.04 14.32 -17.97
CA ALA A 802 16.41 14.45 -19.29
C ALA A 802 17.27 15.27 -20.25
N VAL A 803 17.79 16.40 -19.82
CA VAL A 803 18.67 17.26 -20.66
C VAL A 803 19.99 16.51 -20.93
N GLY A 804 20.59 15.88 -19.91
CA GLY A 804 21.82 15.10 -20.07
C GLY A 804 21.64 13.94 -21.04
N ALA A 805 20.56 13.17 -20.91
CA ALA A 805 20.22 12.07 -21.81
C ALA A 805 20.01 12.57 -23.26
N CYS A 806 19.33 13.69 -23.44
CA CYS A 806 19.13 14.31 -24.75
C CYS A 806 20.46 14.74 -25.41
N LEU A 807 21.35 15.31 -24.63
CA LEU A 807 22.68 15.75 -25.14
C LEU A 807 23.54 14.53 -25.51
N LEU A 808 23.62 13.51 -24.65
CA LEU A 808 24.36 12.27 -24.89
C LEU A 808 23.81 11.51 -26.10
N ALA A 809 22.50 11.33 -26.18
CA ALA A 809 21.85 10.67 -27.30
C ALA A 809 22.03 11.42 -28.63
N THR A 810 22.18 12.73 -28.59
CA THR A 810 22.49 13.54 -29.77
C THR A 810 23.96 13.46 -30.19
N ALA A 811 24.87 13.42 -29.22
CA ALA A 811 26.32 13.39 -29.48
C ALA A 811 26.80 12.08 -30.17
N ILE A 812 26.16 10.94 -29.84
CA ILE A 812 26.55 9.63 -30.39
C ILE A 812 26.42 9.54 -31.92
N PRO A 813 25.26 9.83 -32.52
CA PRO A 813 25.12 9.80 -33.99
C PRO A 813 25.95 10.86 -34.71
N LEU A 814 26.12 12.03 -34.08
CA LEU A 814 26.85 13.15 -34.68
C LEU A 814 28.34 12.86 -34.94
N ARG A 815 28.97 12.07 -34.06
CA ARG A 815 30.37 11.64 -34.23
C ARG A 815 30.58 10.88 -35.57
N LYS A 816 29.60 10.12 -36.00
CA LYS A 816 29.66 9.37 -37.27
C LYS A 816 29.51 10.28 -38.49
N ILE A 817 28.66 11.28 -38.41
CA ILE A 817 28.31 12.18 -39.53
C ILE A 817 29.32 13.31 -39.73
N SER A 818 29.93 13.80 -38.66
CA SER A 818 31.02 14.78 -38.76
C SER A 818 32.23 14.25 -39.53
N LYS A 819 32.40 12.91 -39.57
CA LYS A 819 33.47 12.23 -40.30
C LYS A 819 33.14 11.88 -41.75
N MET A 820 31.87 12.04 -42.21
CA MET A 820 31.48 11.77 -43.58
C MET A 820 32.04 12.87 -44.53
N SER A 821 32.47 12.48 -45.71
CA SER A 821 32.91 13.43 -46.76
C SER A 821 31.70 14.25 -47.26
N ILE A 822 31.96 15.48 -47.71
CA ILE A 822 30.89 16.35 -48.28
C ILE A 822 30.32 15.71 -49.55
N VAL A 823 31.16 15.07 -50.33
CA VAL A 823 30.79 14.41 -51.59
C VAL A 823 29.86 13.22 -51.27
N ASP A 824 30.28 12.31 -50.40
CA ASP A 824 29.46 11.14 -50.01
C ASP A 824 28.11 11.56 -49.40
N SER A 825 28.07 12.71 -48.69
CA SER A 825 26.83 13.23 -48.12
C SER A 825 25.81 13.77 -49.17
N ILE A 826 26.32 14.20 -50.34
CA ILE A 826 25.50 14.69 -51.44
C ILE A 826 25.10 13.55 -52.41
N GLU A 827 26.03 12.61 -52.67
CA GLU A 827 25.81 11.47 -53.60
C GLU A 827 24.88 10.37 -53.02
N THR A 828 24.65 10.30 -51.73
CA THR A 828 23.74 9.33 -51.11
C THR A 828 22.26 9.47 -51.53
N VAL A 829 21.97 10.06 -52.70
CA VAL A 829 20.61 10.25 -53.27
C VAL A 829 20.25 9.16 -54.27
N GLU A 830 21.09 8.20 -54.55
CA GLU A 830 20.73 7.05 -55.42
C GLU A 830 20.26 5.81 -54.67
#